data_91c39b6bee4b81f72922deddca4ab825
#
_entry.id   91c39b6bee4b81f72922deddca4ab825
#
_cell.length_a   1.000
_cell.length_b   1.000
_cell.length_c   1.000
_cell.angle_alpha   90.00
_cell.angle_beta   90.00
_cell.angle_gamma   90.00
#
_symmetry.space_group_name_H-M   'P 1'
#
loop_
_entity.id
_entity.type
_entity.pdbx_description
1 polymer ?
#
loop_
_entity_poly.entity_id
_entity_poly.type
_entity_poly.pdbx_seq_one_letter_code
_entity_poly.pdbx_strand_id
1 'polypeptide(L)'
;MSRVPRFSANRIPRHVMRTLFTASLLLATIVPSFAQVTSWKQIPIPALPAFKPQEPRRIQLSNGMVIFLQEDHELPLIDAVARIRGGARSEPAAKVGLVDLYGEVWRTGGTKTQTGDQLDDYLEARAAKVETGGGADSTDISLSALKGDFDDVFKVFVDLLRNPEFRADKLDLAQQGAYDTIARSNDSPGRIVSREALKLAYGANNPYARQQQYATVGAVTREDLLNWHKTYVHPNNMILGIAGDFDSAAVEAKLRAAFDSWAKGPAAAEPKIEFTPTKPGYYLVKKEDVNQSNVRLVTLGTDRKNPDYFAIEVFNEAFGGGFSSRLTQDIRTKRGLAYSVGGGIGTAFDHPGITRMALGTKSQTTVEAIQALLDDIDDLKKHPIDADEIKKAKDSILNSFIFNLDSPDKVLRERMAYEFYGYPADFLEKYRAGIEKVTQADVARVAEKYIQRDKFALLVVGNPAEFDKPLSTFGSVTDVDITIPGAPPAASGDSGATAFAAPTASNAAGKALASKVAAAIASPAKLKSIHGLQTNLQEEGEPPIAVTIAYPNRMHVTVATPGGDMTIVATLASGFMAAQGQVRDLPGPRKEEMLNQIKRDVVYIAQHVDDSSFIFAANGTEKIGDLDAQILDINAQGAPMRWYVDPQSGRILREVYPAMGQSGPIVGQTDLSDWKDFDGVMLPAKHANKQDGKDTGMVEFLDIKFNPRVEDKLFAKPAPKAQ
;
A
#
# COMPACT_ATOMS: atom_id res chain seq x y z
N MET A 1 3.06 -74.62 -15.68
CA MET A 1 3.74 -75.52 -16.64
C MET A 1 3.91 -74.78 -17.95
N SER A 2 5.11 -74.26 -18.24
CA SER A 2 5.64 -74.14 -19.62
C SER A 2 7.13 -73.75 -19.48
N ARG A 3 7.92 -74.46 -20.26
CA ARG A 3 9.38 -74.66 -20.17
C ARG A 3 10.14 -73.43 -20.70
N VAL A 4 11.19 -73.00 -20.00
CA VAL A 4 12.24 -72.10 -20.45
C VAL A 4 13.29 -72.92 -21.23
N PRO A 5 13.73 -72.55 -22.42
CA PRO A 5 14.84 -73.26 -23.11
C PRO A 5 16.19 -72.76 -22.58
N ARG A 6 17.06 -73.72 -22.23
CA ARG A 6 18.48 -73.48 -21.95
C ARG A 6 19.27 -73.24 -23.19
N PHE A 7 19.90 -72.06 -23.32
CA PHE A 7 20.94 -71.82 -24.31
C PHE A 7 22.30 -72.32 -23.81
N SER A 8 22.97 -73.14 -24.60
CA SER A 8 24.29 -73.64 -24.32
C SER A 8 25.36 -72.57 -24.60
N ALA A 9 26.27 -72.39 -23.65
CA ALA A 9 27.41 -71.50 -23.80
C ALA A 9 28.46 -72.08 -24.73
N ASN A 10 28.62 -71.53 -25.93
CA ASN A 10 29.76 -71.80 -26.80
C ASN A 10 30.98 -70.98 -26.28
N ARG A 11 32.06 -71.68 -25.94
CA ARG A 11 33.33 -71.14 -25.48
C ARG A 11 34.06 -70.46 -26.65
N ILE A 12 34.20 -69.12 -26.55
CA ILE A 12 35.06 -68.35 -27.49
C ILE A 12 36.54 -68.60 -27.14
N PRO A 13 37.38 -68.88 -28.18
CA PRO A 13 38.82 -69.20 -27.96
C PRO A 13 39.56 -68.00 -27.34
N ARG A 14 40.44 -68.28 -26.39
CA ARG A 14 41.21 -67.31 -25.61
C ARG A 14 42.05 -66.30 -26.45
N HIS A 15 42.36 -66.61 -27.69
CA HIS A 15 43.11 -65.74 -28.60
C HIS A 15 42.27 -64.58 -29.16
N VAL A 16 40.98 -64.80 -29.42
CA VAL A 16 40.04 -63.75 -29.90
C VAL A 16 39.71 -62.74 -28.83
N MET A 17 39.68 -63.14 -27.56
CA MET A 17 39.41 -62.26 -26.44
C MET A 17 40.61 -61.34 -26.13
N ARG A 18 41.87 -61.75 -26.43
CA ARG A 18 43.05 -60.87 -26.27
C ARG A 18 43.12 -59.77 -27.33
N THR A 19 42.77 -60.08 -28.60
CA THR A 19 42.74 -59.08 -29.68
C THR A 19 41.60 -58.12 -29.57
N LEU A 20 40.44 -58.50 -29.05
CA LEU A 20 39.32 -57.61 -28.76
C LEU A 20 39.62 -56.70 -27.58
N PHE A 21 40.35 -57.19 -26.55
CA PHE A 21 40.74 -56.34 -25.38
C PHE A 21 41.80 -55.32 -25.77
N THR A 22 42.75 -55.63 -26.65
CA THR A 22 43.74 -54.64 -27.13
C THR A 22 43.17 -53.65 -28.10
N ALA A 23 42.19 -54.02 -28.94
CA ALA A 23 41.49 -53.11 -29.85
C ALA A 23 40.54 -52.13 -29.03
N SER A 24 39.89 -52.61 -27.96
CA SER A 24 39.07 -51.78 -27.09
C SER A 24 39.91 -50.80 -26.24
N LEU A 25 41.16 -51.18 -25.88
CA LEU A 25 42.06 -50.32 -25.13
C LEU A 25 42.65 -49.19 -26.01
N LEU A 26 42.84 -49.45 -27.32
CA LEU A 26 43.28 -48.44 -28.28
C LEU A 26 42.16 -47.50 -28.74
N LEU A 27 40.90 -47.94 -28.73
CA LEU A 27 39.76 -47.06 -29.02
C LEU A 27 39.39 -46.16 -27.84
N ALA A 28 39.76 -46.52 -26.60
CA ALA A 28 39.51 -45.72 -25.42
C ALA A 28 40.46 -44.52 -25.25
N THR A 29 41.50 -44.41 -26.09
CA THR A 29 42.46 -43.29 -26.01
C THR A 29 42.17 -42.15 -26.99
N ILE A 30 41.12 -42.22 -27.81
CA ILE A 30 40.63 -41.11 -28.63
C ILE A 30 39.36 -40.53 -27.96
N VAL A 31 39.44 -40.15 -26.70
CA VAL A 31 38.56 -39.14 -26.17
C VAL A 31 39.11 -37.80 -26.69
N PRO A 32 38.39 -37.05 -27.50
CA PRO A 32 38.81 -35.71 -27.83
C PRO A 32 39.00 -35.00 -26.48
N SER A 33 40.25 -34.64 -26.15
CA SER A 33 40.53 -33.71 -25.05
C SER A 33 39.75 -32.44 -25.38
N PHE A 34 38.53 -32.31 -24.86
CA PHE A 34 37.91 -31.03 -24.79
C PHE A 34 38.93 -30.17 -24.05
N ALA A 35 39.59 -29.27 -24.76
CA ALA A 35 40.54 -28.34 -24.22
C ALA A 35 39.88 -27.72 -23.01
N GLN A 36 40.41 -28.01 -21.83
CA GLN A 36 39.89 -27.45 -20.59
C GLN A 36 40.01 -25.93 -20.73
N VAL A 37 38.88 -25.25 -20.92
CA VAL A 37 38.82 -23.81 -21.08
C VAL A 37 39.37 -23.23 -19.80
N THR A 38 40.57 -22.67 -19.85
CA THR A 38 41.28 -22.12 -18.68
C THR A 38 40.81 -20.72 -18.31
N SER A 39 39.99 -20.11 -19.17
CA SER A 39 39.36 -18.79 -18.91
C SER A 39 37.99 -18.74 -19.53
N TRP A 40 37.04 -18.14 -18.82
CA TRP A 40 35.69 -17.93 -19.36
C TRP A 40 35.69 -17.16 -20.70
N LYS A 41 36.73 -16.33 -20.96
CA LYS A 41 36.90 -15.62 -22.24
C LYS A 41 37.14 -16.52 -23.44
N GLN A 42 37.48 -17.80 -23.22
CA GLN A 42 37.73 -18.81 -24.27
C GLN A 42 36.50 -19.68 -24.56
N ILE A 43 35.42 -19.52 -23.79
CA ILE A 43 34.15 -20.20 -24.06
C ILE A 43 33.53 -19.54 -25.28
N PRO A 44 33.32 -20.30 -26.41
CA PRO A 44 32.63 -19.74 -27.55
C PRO A 44 31.18 -19.43 -27.14
N ILE A 45 30.85 -18.17 -27.09
CA ILE A 45 29.45 -17.74 -26.87
C ILE A 45 28.77 -17.83 -28.24
N PRO A 46 27.80 -18.76 -28.47
CA PRO A 46 27.09 -18.80 -29.72
C PRO A 46 26.32 -17.50 -29.95
N ALA A 47 26.21 -17.08 -31.18
CA ALA A 47 25.36 -15.93 -31.51
C ALA A 47 23.95 -16.26 -31.04
N LEU A 48 23.37 -15.32 -30.25
CA LEU A 48 21.99 -15.46 -29.82
C LEU A 48 21.07 -15.51 -31.02
N PRO A 49 20.11 -16.43 -31.07
CA PRO A 49 19.10 -16.44 -32.12
C PRO A 49 18.34 -15.13 -32.12
N ALA A 50 17.89 -14.67 -33.27
CA ALA A 50 17.07 -13.47 -33.36
C ALA A 50 15.81 -13.67 -32.50
N PHE A 51 15.68 -12.85 -31.45
CA PHE A 51 14.49 -12.87 -30.61
C PHE A 51 13.31 -12.31 -31.40
N LYS A 52 12.29 -13.14 -31.61
CA LYS A 52 11.02 -12.74 -32.24
C LYS A 52 9.90 -13.16 -31.28
N PRO A 53 9.35 -12.26 -30.50
CA PRO A 53 8.20 -12.58 -29.66
C PRO A 53 7.01 -12.98 -30.56
N GLN A 54 6.15 -13.85 -30.04
CA GLN A 54 4.87 -14.14 -30.68
C GLN A 54 3.99 -12.91 -30.61
N GLU A 55 3.59 -12.40 -31.77
CA GLU A 55 2.76 -11.19 -31.83
C GLU A 55 1.29 -11.51 -31.54
N PRO A 56 0.61 -10.72 -30.69
CA PRO A 56 -0.81 -10.87 -30.47
C PRO A 56 -1.61 -10.51 -31.72
N ARG A 57 -2.67 -11.25 -31.96
CA ARG A 57 -3.61 -10.97 -33.04
C ARG A 57 -4.47 -9.74 -32.68
N ARG A 58 -4.33 -8.66 -33.44
CA ARG A 58 -5.11 -7.43 -33.28
C ARG A 58 -6.42 -7.50 -34.08
N ILE A 59 -7.53 -7.21 -33.42
CA ILE A 59 -8.89 -7.14 -33.99
C ILE A 59 -9.47 -5.76 -33.67
N GLN A 60 -10.27 -5.21 -34.57
CA GLN A 60 -11.05 -4.02 -34.29
C GLN A 60 -12.53 -4.30 -34.63
N LEU A 61 -13.40 -4.07 -33.66
CA LEU A 61 -14.84 -4.21 -33.83
C LEU A 61 -15.41 -2.98 -34.56
N SER A 62 -16.60 -3.13 -35.14
CA SER A 62 -17.30 -2.04 -35.84
C SER A 62 -17.62 -0.84 -34.95
N ASN A 63 -17.78 -1.07 -33.65
CA ASN A 63 -17.99 -0.04 -32.64
C ASN A 63 -16.68 0.65 -32.16
N GLY A 64 -15.55 0.31 -32.74
CA GLY A 64 -14.25 0.93 -32.47
C GLY A 64 -13.44 0.28 -31.35
N MET A 65 -13.93 -0.75 -30.69
CA MET A 65 -13.20 -1.51 -29.68
C MET A 65 -11.98 -2.18 -30.31
N VAL A 66 -10.82 -2.01 -29.72
CA VAL A 66 -9.58 -2.71 -30.12
C VAL A 66 -9.37 -3.89 -29.17
N ILE A 67 -9.07 -5.05 -29.77
CA ILE A 67 -8.86 -6.30 -29.04
C ILE A 67 -7.54 -6.92 -29.48
N PHE A 68 -6.75 -7.40 -28.55
CA PHE A 68 -5.56 -8.20 -28.77
C PHE A 68 -5.76 -9.60 -28.19
N LEU A 69 -5.50 -10.63 -28.98
CA LEU A 69 -5.56 -12.04 -28.57
C LEU A 69 -4.18 -12.65 -28.66
N GLN A 70 -3.73 -13.26 -27.55
CA GLN A 70 -2.44 -13.91 -27.42
C GLN A 70 -2.63 -15.34 -26.90
N GLU A 71 -2.58 -16.31 -27.82
CA GLU A 71 -2.66 -17.73 -27.43
C GLU A 71 -1.42 -18.18 -26.69
N ASP A 72 -1.60 -18.85 -25.56
CA ASP A 72 -0.57 -19.49 -24.77
C ASP A 72 -1.13 -20.77 -24.14
N HIS A 73 -0.64 -21.91 -24.60
CA HIS A 73 -1.12 -23.23 -24.17
C HIS A 73 -0.24 -23.89 -23.10
N GLU A 74 0.66 -23.13 -22.47
CA GLU A 74 1.57 -23.64 -21.44
C GLU A 74 0.84 -24.02 -20.17
N LEU A 75 -0.10 -23.18 -19.76
CA LEU A 75 -0.94 -23.39 -18.56
C LEU A 75 -2.43 -23.27 -18.94
N PRO A 76 -3.35 -24.01 -18.28
CA PRO A 76 -4.78 -23.92 -18.54
C PRO A 76 -5.41 -22.67 -17.90
N LEU A 77 -4.81 -21.52 -18.13
CA LEU A 77 -5.22 -20.22 -17.60
C LEU A 77 -5.62 -19.27 -18.74
N ILE A 78 -6.54 -18.40 -18.46
CA ILE A 78 -6.91 -17.28 -19.35
C ILE A 78 -6.94 -16.00 -18.51
N ASP A 79 -6.16 -15.02 -18.93
CA ASP A 79 -6.12 -13.69 -18.36
C ASP A 79 -6.66 -12.67 -19.37
N ALA A 80 -7.43 -11.71 -18.89
CA ALA A 80 -7.90 -10.60 -19.69
C ALA A 80 -7.73 -9.28 -18.95
N VAL A 81 -7.50 -8.19 -19.71
CA VAL A 81 -7.49 -6.83 -19.17
C VAL A 81 -8.09 -5.87 -20.18
N ALA A 82 -9.07 -5.09 -19.74
CA ALA A 82 -9.57 -3.95 -20.50
C ALA A 82 -8.99 -2.67 -19.91
N ARG A 83 -8.22 -1.95 -20.72
CA ARG A 83 -7.65 -0.65 -20.40
C ARG A 83 -8.50 0.44 -21.02
N ILE A 84 -9.00 1.36 -20.20
CA ILE A 84 -9.99 2.36 -20.55
C ILE A 84 -9.38 3.74 -20.32
N ARG A 85 -9.47 4.65 -21.32
CA ARG A 85 -9.05 6.04 -21.16
C ARG A 85 -9.90 6.73 -20.09
N GLY A 86 -9.32 7.64 -19.35
CA GLY A 86 -9.94 8.30 -18.21
C GLY A 86 -9.28 7.83 -16.92
N GLY A 87 -8.20 8.49 -16.52
CA GLY A 87 -7.47 8.27 -15.28
C GLY A 87 -7.45 9.53 -14.42
N ALA A 88 -6.75 9.48 -13.30
CA ALA A 88 -6.69 10.55 -12.30
C ALA A 88 -6.25 11.92 -12.87
N ARG A 89 -5.51 11.92 -14.00
CA ARG A 89 -5.17 13.15 -14.72
C ARG A 89 -6.40 13.91 -15.23
N SER A 90 -7.54 13.24 -15.39
CA SER A 90 -8.79 13.81 -15.91
C SER A 90 -9.80 14.13 -14.81
N GLU A 91 -9.52 13.79 -13.55
CA GLU A 91 -10.45 14.08 -12.44
C GLU A 91 -10.48 15.58 -12.10
N PRO A 92 -11.62 16.11 -11.64
CA PRO A 92 -11.73 17.48 -11.18
C PRO A 92 -10.83 17.74 -9.97
N ALA A 93 -10.18 18.92 -9.92
CA ALA A 93 -9.31 19.30 -8.80
C ALA A 93 -10.01 19.27 -7.42
N ALA A 94 -11.33 19.52 -7.38
CA ALA A 94 -12.11 19.46 -6.16
C ALA A 94 -12.44 18.02 -5.70
N LYS A 95 -12.17 17.02 -6.53
CA LYS A 95 -12.49 15.61 -6.28
C LYS A 95 -11.29 14.69 -6.54
N VAL A 96 -10.10 15.16 -6.17
CA VAL A 96 -8.88 14.33 -6.25
C VAL A 96 -9.06 13.09 -5.38
N GLY A 97 -8.87 11.91 -5.98
CA GLY A 97 -9.16 10.62 -5.41
C GLY A 97 -10.43 9.96 -5.97
N LEU A 98 -11.18 10.66 -6.84
CA LEU A 98 -12.35 10.09 -7.52
C LEU A 98 -12.00 8.81 -8.27
N VAL A 99 -10.88 8.77 -8.99
CA VAL A 99 -10.50 7.63 -9.83
C VAL A 99 -10.07 6.43 -8.98
N ASP A 100 -9.39 6.66 -7.87
CA ASP A 100 -9.03 5.58 -6.95
C ASP A 100 -10.27 4.97 -6.30
N LEU A 101 -11.18 5.81 -5.77
CA LEU A 101 -12.47 5.38 -5.24
C LEU A 101 -13.34 4.68 -6.29
N TYR A 102 -13.37 5.22 -7.52
CA TYR A 102 -14.06 4.58 -8.65
C TYR A 102 -13.49 3.19 -8.92
N GLY A 103 -12.17 3.06 -9.02
CA GLY A 103 -11.52 1.78 -9.27
C GLY A 103 -11.83 0.73 -8.21
N GLU A 104 -11.85 1.11 -6.94
CA GLU A 104 -12.18 0.20 -5.82
C GLU A 104 -13.66 -0.17 -5.79
N VAL A 105 -14.56 0.82 -5.85
CA VAL A 105 -16.00 0.62 -5.70
C VAL A 105 -16.62 0.00 -6.95
N TRP A 106 -16.00 0.10 -8.11
CA TRP A 106 -16.46 -0.54 -9.33
C TRP A 106 -16.61 -2.06 -9.17
N ARG A 107 -15.62 -2.71 -8.55
CA ARG A 107 -15.67 -4.15 -8.28
C ARG A 107 -16.43 -4.48 -6.99
N THR A 108 -16.09 -3.79 -5.89
CA THR A 108 -16.67 -4.08 -4.57
C THR A 108 -18.15 -3.71 -4.47
N GLY A 109 -18.58 -2.71 -5.21
CA GLY A 109 -19.99 -2.33 -5.33
C GLY A 109 -20.86 -3.36 -6.06
N GLY A 110 -20.25 -4.28 -6.79
CA GLY A 110 -20.94 -5.32 -7.54
C GLY A 110 -21.75 -4.81 -8.72
N THR A 111 -22.70 -5.62 -9.16
CA THR A 111 -23.62 -5.31 -10.27
C THR A 111 -25.06 -5.21 -9.78
N LYS A 112 -25.99 -4.91 -10.69
CA LYS A 112 -27.43 -4.92 -10.38
C LYS A 112 -27.95 -6.30 -9.98
N THR A 113 -27.26 -7.37 -10.40
CA THR A 113 -27.70 -8.75 -10.20
C THR A 113 -26.98 -9.43 -9.04
N GLN A 114 -25.76 -9.01 -8.69
CA GLN A 114 -24.94 -9.60 -7.65
C GLN A 114 -24.27 -8.52 -6.81
N THR A 115 -24.26 -8.69 -5.49
CA THR A 115 -23.48 -7.83 -4.60
C THR A 115 -21.98 -8.12 -4.74
N GLY A 116 -21.12 -7.22 -4.23
CA GLY A 116 -19.68 -7.46 -4.18
C GLY A 116 -19.33 -8.74 -3.44
N ASP A 117 -19.94 -8.98 -2.28
CA ASP A 117 -19.71 -10.17 -1.45
C ASP A 117 -20.15 -11.46 -2.17
N GLN A 118 -21.30 -11.43 -2.87
CA GLN A 118 -21.72 -12.57 -3.71
C GLN A 118 -20.76 -12.84 -4.89
N LEU A 119 -20.15 -11.78 -5.44
CA LEU A 119 -19.12 -11.92 -6.45
C LEU A 119 -17.84 -12.50 -5.87
N ASP A 120 -17.48 -12.14 -4.64
CA ASP A 120 -16.33 -12.71 -3.93
C ASP A 120 -16.50 -14.21 -3.74
N ASP A 121 -17.61 -14.66 -3.13
CA ASP A 121 -17.94 -16.07 -2.96
C ASP A 121 -17.93 -16.85 -4.29
N TYR A 122 -18.51 -16.25 -5.34
CA TYR A 122 -18.59 -16.87 -6.66
C TYR A 122 -17.24 -17.07 -7.33
N LEU A 123 -16.35 -16.07 -7.23
CA LEU A 123 -15.01 -16.09 -7.83
C LEU A 123 -14.05 -16.95 -7.01
N GLU A 124 -14.09 -16.85 -5.67
CA GLU A 124 -13.25 -17.67 -4.79
C GLU A 124 -13.50 -19.17 -4.97
N ALA A 125 -14.79 -19.57 -5.09
CA ALA A 125 -15.14 -20.97 -5.35
C ALA A 125 -14.55 -21.53 -6.66
N ARG A 126 -14.08 -20.66 -7.57
CA ARG A 126 -13.46 -21.01 -8.88
C ARG A 126 -11.96 -20.70 -8.92
N ALA A 127 -11.37 -20.24 -7.83
CA ALA A 127 -10.00 -19.69 -7.83
C ALA A 127 -9.80 -18.62 -8.93
N ALA A 128 -10.86 -17.89 -9.28
CA ALA A 128 -10.88 -16.85 -10.31
C ALA A 128 -10.83 -15.46 -9.69
N LYS A 129 -10.45 -14.47 -10.51
CA LYS A 129 -10.41 -13.06 -10.11
C LYS A 129 -11.03 -12.19 -11.19
N VAL A 130 -11.78 -11.20 -10.77
CA VAL A 130 -12.15 -10.04 -11.59
C VAL A 130 -11.90 -8.82 -10.74
N GLU A 131 -10.94 -7.99 -11.14
CA GLU A 131 -10.49 -6.84 -10.35
C GLU A 131 -10.57 -5.56 -11.16
N THR A 132 -10.78 -4.45 -10.46
CA THR A 132 -10.85 -3.12 -11.07
C THR A 132 -9.88 -2.17 -10.39
N GLY A 133 -9.39 -1.17 -11.14
CA GLY A 133 -8.43 -0.20 -10.60
C GLY A 133 -8.46 1.13 -11.32
N GLY A 134 -7.98 2.15 -10.64
CA GLY A 134 -7.73 3.48 -11.19
C GLY A 134 -6.24 3.79 -11.24
N GLY A 135 -5.79 4.41 -12.32
CA GLY A 135 -4.41 4.88 -12.49
C GLY A 135 -4.37 6.32 -12.96
N ALA A 136 -3.15 6.84 -13.15
CA ALA A 136 -2.97 8.22 -13.60
C ALA A 136 -3.60 8.50 -14.99
N ASP A 137 -3.44 7.55 -15.93
CA ASP A 137 -3.82 7.74 -17.34
C ASP A 137 -5.06 6.93 -17.74
N SER A 138 -5.36 5.85 -17.02
CA SER A 138 -6.42 4.89 -17.36
C SER A 138 -7.10 4.34 -16.13
N THR A 139 -8.28 3.76 -16.34
CA THR A 139 -8.89 2.80 -15.44
C THR A 139 -8.85 1.43 -16.10
N ASP A 140 -8.81 0.36 -15.29
CA ASP A 140 -8.67 -0.99 -15.78
C ASP A 140 -9.69 -1.91 -15.10
N ILE A 141 -10.12 -2.94 -15.85
CA ILE A 141 -10.75 -4.14 -15.29
C ILE A 141 -10.00 -5.36 -15.82
N SER A 142 -9.65 -6.28 -14.95
CA SER A 142 -8.93 -7.50 -15.27
C SER A 142 -9.70 -8.74 -14.86
N LEU A 143 -9.42 -9.85 -15.53
CA LEU A 143 -9.96 -11.17 -15.25
C LEU A 143 -8.82 -12.18 -15.25
N SER A 144 -8.85 -13.14 -14.34
CA SER A 144 -7.98 -14.32 -14.35
C SER A 144 -8.82 -15.54 -13.97
N ALA A 145 -8.79 -16.59 -14.80
CA ALA A 145 -9.58 -17.79 -14.58
C ALA A 145 -8.92 -19.04 -15.18
N LEU A 146 -9.26 -20.19 -14.63
CA LEU A 146 -9.02 -21.45 -15.31
C LEU A 146 -9.81 -21.51 -16.64
N LYS A 147 -9.24 -22.15 -17.66
CA LYS A 147 -9.88 -22.33 -18.96
C LYS A 147 -11.30 -22.89 -18.87
N GLY A 148 -11.54 -23.83 -17.93
CA GLY A 148 -12.86 -24.44 -17.72
C GLY A 148 -13.92 -23.49 -17.16
N ASP A 149 -13.50 -22.46 -16.41
CA ASP A 149 -14.38 -21.49 -15.77
C ASP A 149 -14.47 -20.16 -16.53
N PHE A 150 -13.68 -20.02 -17.60
CA PHE A 150 -13.55 -18.75 -18.34
C PHE A 150 -14.90 -18.18 -18.79
N ASP A 151 -15.80 -19.02 -19.34
CA ASP A 151 -17.07 -18.55 -19.86
C ASP A 151 -17.98 -17.95 -18.77
N ASP A 152 -17.94 -18.50 -17.58
CA ASP A 152 -18.74 -18.04 -16.47
C ASP A 152 -18.13 -16.79 -15.81
N VAL A 153 -16.80 -16.75 -15.66
CA VAL A 153 -16.09 -15.59 -15.14
C VAL A 153 -16.14 -14.41 -16.13
N PHE A 154 -16.11 -14.70 -17.43
CA PHE A 154 -16.26 -13.68 -18.47
C PHE A 154 -17.62 -13.00 -18.45
N LYS A 155 -18.70 -13.72 -18.08
CA LYS A 155 -20.03 -13.08 -17.86
C LYS A 155 -19.98 -12.05 -16.73
N VAL A 156 -19.29 -12.35 -15.62
CA VAL A 156 -19.07 -11.40 -14.52
C VAL A 156 -18.30 -10.18 -14.98
N PHE A 157 -17.21 -10.40 -15.74
CA PHE A 157 -16.40 -9.32 -16.32
C PHE A 157 -17.24 -8.39 -17.21
N VAL A 158 -18.07 -8.94 -18.10
CA VAL A 158 -18.96 -8.17 -18.97
C VAL A 158 -20.06 -7.44 -18.19
N ASP A 159 -20.61 -8.07 -17.14
CA ASP A 159 -21.63 -7.43 -16.30
C ASP A 159 -21.08 -6.25 -15.50
N LEU A 160 -19.87 -6.40 -14.91
CA LEU A 160 -19.18 -5.27 -14.26
C LEU A 160 -18.84 -4.16 -15.24
N LEU A 161 -18.46 -4.47 -16.49
CA LEU A 161 -18.22 -3.46 -17.53
C LEU A 161 -19.49 -2.69 -17.92
N ARG A 162 -20.64 -3.33 -17.89
CA ARG A 162 -21.87 -2.75 -18.45
C ARG A 162 -22.89 -2.29 -17.42
N ASN A 163 -22.94 -2.93 -16.27
CA ASN A 163 -24.02 -2.78 -15.29
C ASN A 163 -23.52 -2.67 -13.83
N PRO A 164 -22.41 -1.93 -13.54
CA PRO A 164 -21.97 -1.78 -12.15
C PRO A 164 -23.00 -1.01 -11.33
N GLU A 165 -23.08 -1.31 -10.04
CA GLU A 165 -24.07 -0.67 -9.16
C GLU A 165 -23.48 0.46 -8.31
N PHE A 166 -22.18 0.44 -8.02
CA PHE A 166 -21.53 1.44 -7.16
C PHE A 166 -22.29 1.69 -5.85
N ARG A 167 -22.51 0.65 -5.04
CA ARG A 167 -23.30 0.75 -3.80
C ARG A 167 -22.71 1.76 -2.83
N ALA A 168 -23.58 2.54 -2.18
CA ALA A 168 -23.17 3.65 -1.32
C ALA A 168 -22.36 3.18 -0.11
N ASP A 169 -22.73 2.08 0.52
CA ASP A 169 -22.01 1.50 1.66
C ASP A 169 -20.56 1.09 1.29
N LYS A 170 -20.32 0.63 0.06
CA LYS A 170 -18.96 0.31 -0.42
C LYS A 170 -18.18 1.58 -0.75
N LEU A 171 -18.83 2.66 -1.20
CA LEU A 171 -18.18 3.97 -1.35
C LEU A 171 -17.77 4.53 0.03
N ASP A 172 -18.66 4.46 1.02
CA ASP A 172 -18.37 4.92 2.37
C ASP A 172 -17.15 4.17 2.96
N LEU A 173 -17.09 2.84 2.74
CA LEU A 173 -15.96 2.02 3.17
C LEU A 173 -14.65 2.41 2.45
N ALA A 174 -14.69 2.61 1.15
CA ALA A 174 -13.53 3.03 0.35
C ALA A 174 -13.04 4.44 0.77
N GLN A 175 -13.96 5.37 1.06
CA GLN A 175 -13.62 6.69 1.60
C GLN A 175 -12.92 6.60 2.96
N GLN A 176 -13.37 5.72 3.86
CA GLN A 176 -12.68 5.47 5.14
C GLN A 176 -11.26 4.95 4.92
N GLY A 177 -11.06 3.98 4.02
CA GLY A 177 -9.73 3.49 3.63
C GLY A 177 -8.83 4.58 3.07
N ALA A 178 -9.39 5.49 2.26
CA ALA A 178 -8.67 6.66 1.74
C ALA A 178 -8.30 7.64 2.87
N TYR A 179 -9.17 7.88 3.85
CA TYR A 179 -8.88 8.72 5.01
C TYR A 179 -7.74 8.14 5.86
N ASP A 180 -7.72 6.83 6.08
CA ASP A 180 -6.62 6.15 6.78
C ASP A 180 -5.30 6.30 6.02
N THR A 181 -5.33 6.20 4.69
CA THR A 181 -4.16 6.41 3.84
C THR A 181 -3.65 7.85 3.93
N ILE A 182 -4.55 8.84 3.93
CA ILE A 182 -4.22 10.26 4.11
C ILE A 182 -3.61 10.49 5.49
N ALA A 183 -4.21 9.97 6.56
CA ALA A 183 -3.71 10.09 7.93
C ALA A 183 -2.26 9.60 8.07
N ARG A 184 -1.91 8.51 7.37
CA ARG A 184 -0.59 7.87 7.40
C ARG A 184 0.37 8.35 6.30
N SER A 185 0.01 9.38 5.55
CA SER A 185 0.81 9.87 4.41
C SER A 185 2.19 10.41 4.81
N ASN A 186 2.37 10.78 6.09
CA ASN A 186 3.62 11.28 6.65
C ASN A 186 4.40 10.26 7.50
N ASP A 187 3.98 9.01 7.58
CA ASP A 187 4.67 7.98 8.37
C ASP A 187 5.99 7.54 7.72
N SER A 188 6.06 7.53 6.39
CA SER A 188 7.22 7.03 5.65
C SER A 188 8.00 8.16 4.98
N PRO A 189 9.31 8.35 5.32
CA PRO A 189 10.16 9.34 4.65
C PRO A 189 10.25 9.14 3.14
N GLY A 190 10.22 7.89 2.67
CA GLY A 190 10.23 7.54 1.25
C GLY A 190 8.96 7.97 0.52
N ARG A 191 7.78 7.89 1.16
CA ARG A 191 6.52 8.42 0.60
C ARG A 191 6.53 9.94 0.57
N ILE A 192 6.97 10.57 1.65
CA ILE A 192 7.09 12.03 1.74
C ILE A 192 7.97 12.55 0.63
N VAL A 193 9.21 12.04 0.50
CA VAL A 193 10.16 12.54 -0.50
C VAL A 193 9.64 12.33 -1.92
N SER A 194 8.94 11.22 -2.21
CA SER A 194 8.38 10.95 -3.53
C SER A 194 7.25 11.91 -3.87
N ARG A 195 6.32 12.12 -2.94
CA ARG A 195 5.19 13.03 -3.08
C ARG A 195 5.63 14.49 -3.26
N GLU A 196 6.52 14.98 -2.41
CA GLU A 196 6.97 16.36 -2.48
C GLU A 196 7.88 16.60 -3.71
N ALA A 197 8.64 15.59 -4.14
CA ALA A 197 9.39 15.65 -5.38
C ALA A 197 8.50 15.80 -6.62
N LEU A 198 7.35 15.11 -6.67
CA LEU A 198 6.35 15.28 -7.73
C LEU A 198 5.81 16.72 -7.76
N LYS A 199 5.49 17.28 -6.59
CA LYS A 199 5.00 18.67 -6.48
C LYS A 199 6.07 19.69 -6.92
N LEU A 200 7.33 19.46 -6.59
CA LEU A 200 8.43 20.31 -7.01
C LEU A 200 8.68 20.24 -8.52
N ALA A 201 8.56 19.05 -9.12
CA ALA A 201 8.82 18.84 -10.53
C ALA A 201 7.69 19.31 -11.44
N TYR A 202 6.45 18.98 -11.11
CA TYR A 202 5.27 19.27 -11.93
C TYR A 202 4.46 20.48 -11.48
N GLY A 203 4.65 20.92 -10.21
CA GLY A 203 3.79 21.89 -9.56
C GLY A 203 2.65 21.20 -8.80
N ALA A 204 2.33 21.72 -7.60
CA ALA A 204 1.37 21.08 -6.67
C ALA A 204 -0.05 20.91 -7.25
N ASN A 205 -0.45 21.79 -8.19
CA ASN A 205 -1.78 21.75 -8.82
C ASN A 205 -1.82 20.91 -10.10
N ASN A 206 -0.66 20.40 -10.57
CA ASN A 206 -0.61 19.56 -11.76
C ASN A 206 -1.33 18.22 -11.50
N PRO A 207 -2.15 17.71 -12.43
CA PRO A 207 -2.85 16.43 -12.27
C PRO A 207 -1.98 15.26 -11.85
N TYR A 208 -0.73 15.20 -12.28
CA TYR A 208 0.21 14.14 -11.89
C TYR A 208 0.86 14.33 -10.51
N ALA A 209 0.66 15.50 -9.86
CA ALA A 209 1.25 15.81 -8.55
C ALA A 209 0.22 16.07 -7.45
N ARG A 210 -1.05 16.26 -7.83
CA ARG A 210 -2.14 16.46 -6.86
C ARG A 210 -2.24 15.27 -5.91
N GLN A 211 -2.56 15.56 -4.67
CA GLN A 211 -2.71 14.56 -3.62
C GLN A 211 -4.15 14.55 -3.11
N GLN A 212 -4.63 13.38 -2.78
CA GLN A 212 -5.89 13.21 -2.07
C GLN A 212 -5.85 13.96 -0.73
N GLN A 213 -6.95 14.57 -0.39
CA GLN A 213 -7.18 15.25 0.88
C GLN A 213 -8.54 14.82 1.42
N TYR A 214 -8.73 14.92 2.72
CA TYR A 214 -10.03 14.62 3.34
C TYR A 214 -11.20 15.33 2.65
N ALA A 215 -11.03 16.63 2.34
CA ALA A 215 -12.06 17.42 1.66
C ALA A 215 -12.35 16.92 0.23
N THR A 216 -11.33 16.52 -0.54
CA THR A 216 -11.53 16.10 -1.93
C THR A 216 -12.11 14.68 -2.01
N VAL A 217 -11.69 13.78 -1.14
CA VAL A 217 -12.24 12.43 -1.01
C VAL A 217 -13.69 12.50 -0.51
N GLY A 218 -13.98 13.29 0.54
CA GLY A 218 -15.33 13.47 1.07
C GLY A 218 -16.31 14.15 0.10
N ALA A 219 -15.80 14.88 -0.90
CA ALA A 219 -16.63 15.49 -1.92
C ALA A 219 -17.08 14.52 -3.04
N VAL A 220 -16.54 13.30 -3.07
CA VAL A 220 -16.92 12.27 -4.06
C VAL A 220 -18.21 11.62 -3.66
N THR A 221 -19.15 11.57 -4.57
CA THR A 221 -20.46 10.95 -4.39
C THR A 221 -20.64 9.72 -5.29
N ARG A 222 -21.59 8.87 -4.97
CA ARG A 222 -22.01 7.75 -5.84
C ARG A 222 -22.34 8.20 -7.26
N GLU A 223 -22.98 9.36 -7.40
CA GLU A 223 -23.33 9.92 -8.70
C GLU A 223 -22.07 10.26 -9.53
N ASP A 224 -21.00 10.71 -8.88
CA ASP A 224 -19.71 10.94 -9.58
C ASP A 224 -19.14 9.65 -10.16
N LEU A 225 -19.22 8.54 -9.43
CA LEU A 225 -18.77 7.23 -9.91
C LEU A 225 -19.59 6.77 -11.12
N LEU A 226 -20.92 6.91 -11.04
CA LEU A 226 -21.82 6.60 -12.16
C LEU A 226 -21.55 7.49 -13.37
N ASN A 227 -21.34 8.78 -13.16
CA ASN A 227 -21.02 9.73 -14.22
C ASN A 227 -19.66 9.45 -14.84
N TRP A 228 -18.64 9.08 -14.03
CA TRP A 228 -17.34 8.65 -14.51
C TRP A 228 -17.46 7.44 -15.42
N HIS A 229 -18.16 6.40 -14.96
CA HIS A 229 -18.41 5.18 -15.71
C HIS A 229 -19.10 5.49 -17.06
N LYS A 230 -20.18 6.25 -17.01
CA LYS A 230 -20.94 6.69 -18.20
C LYS A 230 -20.11 7.51 -19.18
N THR A 231 -19.13 8.27 -18.70
CA THR A 231 -18.29 9.16 -19.54
C THR A 231 -17.19 8.38 -20.25
N TYR A 232 -16.58 7.42 -19.57
CA TYR A 232 -15.36 6.80 -20.06
C TYR A 232 -15.50 5.35 -20.51
N VAL A 233 -16.45 4.58 -19.96
CA VAL A 233 -16.57 3.15 -20.26
C VAL A 233 -17.42 2.94 -21.52
N HIS A 234 -16.73 3.02 -22.66
CA HIS A 234 -17.30 2.80 -23.98
C HIS A 234 -16.38 1.93 -24.83
N PRO A 235 -16.94 1.13 -25.78
CA PRO A 235 -16.12 0.22 -26.59
C PRO A 235 -15.01 0.95 -27.38
N ASN A 236 -15.31 2.13 -27.93
CA ASN A 236 -14.31 2.91 -28.69
C ASN A 236 -13.31 3.66 -27.79
N ASN A 237 -13.42 3.55 -26.49
CA ASN A 237 -12.51 4.17 -25.52
C ASN A 237 -11.66 3.16 -24.75
N MET A 238 -11.74 1.85 -25.11
CA MET A 238 -11.01 0.79 -24.43
C MET A 238 -10.22 -0.09 -25.39
N ILE A 239 -9.18 -0.70 -24.83
CA ILE A 239 -8.38 -1.73 -25.46
C ILE A 239 -8.48 -2.95 -24.57
N LEU A 240 -8.95 -4.07 -25.12
CA LEU A 240 -9.04 -5.36 -24.43
C LEU A 240 -7.90 -6.27 -24.87
N GLY A 241 -7.13 -6.79 -23.95
CA GLY A 241 -6.14 -7.84 -24.17
C GLY A 241 -6.59 -9.13 -23.51
N ILE A 242 -6.40 -10.26 -24.20
CA ILE A 242 -6.65 -11.60 -23.65
C ILE A 242 -5.47 -12.48 -23.98
N ALA A 243 -4.87 -13.12 -22.97
CA ALA A 243 -3.80 -14.09 -23.11
C ALA A 243 -4.17 -15.41 -22.43
N GLY A 244 -3.70 -16.55 -22.96
CA GLY A 244 -3.85 -17.85 -22.32
C GLY A 244 -4.28 -18.97 -23.22
N ASP A 245 -4.76 -20.05 -22.60
CA ASP A 245 -5.09 -21.30 -23.28
C ASP A 245 -6.50 -21.28 -23.90
N PHE A 246 -6.58 -20.73 -25.10
CA PHE A 246 -7.82 -20.68 -25.87
C PHE A 246 -7.56 -20.82 -27.38
N ASP A 247 -8.63 -21.07 -28.14
CA ASP A 247 -8.65 -20.92 -29.61
C ASP A 247 -9.10 -19.51 -29.97
N SER A 248 -8.29 -18.77 -30.70
CA SER A 248 -8.55 -17.38 -31.06
C SER A 248 -9.84 -17.16 -31.82
N ALA A 249 -10.25 -18.10 -32.67
CA ALA A 249 -11.49 -17.95 -33.44
C ALA A 249 -12.72 -18.11 -32.52
N ALA A 250 -12.67 -19.08 -31.60
CA ALA A 250 -13.74 -19.31 -30.64
C ALA A 250 -13.89 -18.12 -29.67
N VAL A 251 -12.76 -17.57 -29.15
CA VAL A 251 -12.80 -16.41 -28.26
C VAL A 251 -13.27 -15.16 -29.04
N GLU A 252 -12.79 -14.94 -30.26
CA GLU A 252 -13.26 -13.82 -31.09
C GLU A 252 -14.78 -13.87 -31.29
N ALA A 253 -15.35 -15.04 -31.56
CA ALA A 253 -16.81 -15.19 -31.72
C ALA A 253 -17.55 -14.80 -30.43
N LYS A 254 -17.06 -15.20 -29.25
CA LYS A 254 -17.62 -14.82 -27.94
C LYS A 254 -17.52 -13.31 -27.71
N LEU A 255 -16.39 -12.71 -28.01
CA LEU A 255 -16.19 -11.26 -27.85
C LEU A 255 -17.11 -10.45 -28.76
N ARG A 256 -17.28 -10.90 -30.02
CA ARG A 256 -18.23 -10.27 -30.94
C ARG A 256 -19.69 -10.39 -30.43
N ALA A 257 -20.07 -11.56 -29.92
CA ALA A 257 -21.38 -11.76 -29.34
C ALA A 257 -21.64 -10.85 -28.12
N ALA A 258 -20.62 -10.61 -27.29
CA ALA A 258 -20.72 -9.76 -26.10
C ALA A 258 -20.69 -8.26 -26.42
N PHE A 259 -19.91 -7.83 -27.42
CA PHE A 259 -19.54 -6.43 -27.60
C PHE A 259 -19.99 -5.79 -28.91
N ASP A 260 -20.26 -6.51 -30.00
CA ASP A 260 -20.61 -5.90 -31.31
C ASP A 260 -21.86 -5.00 -31.23
N SER A 261 -22.84 -5.38 -30.37
CA SER A 261 -24.05 -4.60 -30.15
C SER A 261 -23.87 -3.41 -29.19
N TRP A 262 -22.70 -3.27 -28.56
CA TRP A 262 -22.47 -2.17 -27.64
C TRP A 262 -22.20 -0.89 -28.42
N ALA A 263 -23.08 0.10 -28.26
CA ALA A 263 -22.99 1.36 -29.00
C ALA A 263 -21.71 2.15 -28.65
N LYS A 264 -21.17 2.83 -29.65
CA LYS A 264 -20.06 3.80 -29.46
C LYS A 264 -20.50 4.91 -28.51
N GLY A 265 -19.60 5.30 -27.61
CA GLY A 265 -19.73 6.51 -26.83
C GLY A 265 -19.07 7.73 -27.48
N PRO A 266 -19.17 8.90 -26.85
CA PRO A 266 -18.37 10.05 -27.22
C PRO A 266 -16.86 9.73 -27.09
N ALA A 267 -16.02 10.41 -27.87
CA ALA A 267 -14.59 10.32 -27.68
C ALA A 267 -14.22 10.91 -26.30
N ALA A 268 -13.41 10.19 -25.53
CA ALA A 268 -12.91 10.71 -24.26
C ALA A 268 -12.11 11.99 -24.49
N ALA A 269 -12.47 13.04 -23.77
CA ALA A 269 -11.71 14.27 -23.80
C ALA A 269 -10.38 14.07 -23.06
N GLU A 270 -9.27 14.29 -23.75
CA GLU A 270 -7.94 14.31 -23.11
C GLU A 270 -7.70 15.70 -22.49
N PRO A 271 -7.35 15.77 -21.19
CA PRO A 271 -7.09 17.06 -20.56
C PRO A 271 -5.82 17.68 -21.13
N LYS A 272 -5.89 18.98 -21.44
CA LYS A 272 -4.68 19.75 -21.76
C LYS A 272 -3.94 20.06 -20.46
N ILE A 273 -2.84 19.37 -20.22
CA ILE A 273 -2.02 19.54 -19.02
C ILE A 273 -0.83 20.43 -19.36
N GLU A 274 -0.69 21.50 -18.59
CA GLU A 274 0.46 22.39 -18.69
C GLU A 274 1.53 21.99 -17.66
N PHE A 275 2.78 21.97 -18.12
CA PHE A 275 3.94 21.67 -17.30
C PHE A 275 4.77 22.93 -17.11
N THR A 276 4.86 23.40 -15.89
CA THR A 276 5.64 24.58 -15.53
C THR A 276 7.08 24.15 -15.23
N PRO A 277 8.10 24.91 -15.64
CA PRO A 277 9.48 24.62 -15.26
C PRO A 277 9.64 24.50 -13.75
N THR A 278 10.39 23.50 -13.31
CA THR A 278 10.75 23.31 -11.91
C THR A 278 11.43 24.57 -11.36
N LYS A 279 11.02 25.00 -10.18
CA LYS A 279 11.70 26.09 -9.46
C LYS A 279 12.94 25.54 -8.77
N PRO A 280 14.17 25.88 -9.21
CA PRO A 280 15.40 25.41 -8.59
C PRO A 280 15.51 25.90 -7.15
N GLY A 281 16.24 25.16 -6.32
CA GLY A 281 16.47 25.53 -4.93
C GLY A 281 16.72 24.33 -4.02
N TYR A 282 16.91 24.62 -2.73
CA TYR A 282 17.14 23.61 -1.70
C TYR A 282 15.93 23.58 -0.77
N TYR A 283 15.36 22.41 -0.60
CA TYR A 283 14.10 22.18 0.10
C TYR A 283 14.30 21.14 1.20
N LEU A 284 13.74 21.38 2.39
CA LEU A 284 13.86 20.49 3.54
C LEU A 284 12.50 20.16 4.14
N VAL A 285 12.21 18.88 4.24
CA VAL A 285 11.18 18.38 5.14
C VAL A 285 11.87 17.90 6.41
N LYS A 286 11.59 18.54 7.53
CA LYS A 286 12.10 18.16 8.85
C LYS A 286 11.35 16.93 9.36
N LYS A 287 12.07 15.84 9.61
CA LYS A 287 11.54 14.62 10.21
C LYS A 287 12.53 14.11 11.25
N GLU A 288 12.21 14.38 12.52
CA GLU A 288 13.13 14.21 13.64
C GLU A 288 13.24 12.74 14.11
N ASP A 289 12.25 11.92 13.78
CA ASP A 289 12.14 10.51 14.18
C ASP A 289 12.83 9.52 13.22
N VAL A 290 13.80 10.00 12.42
CA VAL A 290 14.52 9.18 11.44
C VAL A 290 16.04 9.33 11.57
N ASN A 291 16.77 8.26 11.29
CA ASN A 291 18.23 8.20 11.31
C ASN A 291 18.86 8.14 9.90
N GLN A 292 18.03 8.31 8.88
CA GLN A 292 18.45 8.34 7.47
C GLN A 292 17.81 9.53 6.76
N SER A 293 18.53 10.10 5.82
CA SER A 293 18.05 11.11 4.91
C SER A 293 17.67 10.52 3.55
N ASN A 294 16.51 10.92 3.06
CA ASN A 294 16.09 10.64 1.69
C ASN A 294 16.25 11.92 0.85
N VAL A 295 17.06 11.83 -0.19
CA VAL A 295 17.40 12.96 -1.05
C VAL A 295 16.86 12.74 -2.46
N ARG A 296 16.30 13.80 -3.07
CA ARG A 296 15.89 13.85 -4.48
C ARG A 296 16.35 15.15 -5.11
N LEU A 297 17.05 15.03 -6.25
CA LEU A 297 17.20 16.12 -7.17
C LEU A 297 16.17 15.90 -8.29
N VAL A 298 15.32 16.88 -8.56
CA VAL A 298 14.26 16.73 -9.55
C VAL A 298 14.16 17.95 -10.46
N THR A 299 13.84 17.68 -11.73
CA THR A 299 13.42 18.69 -12.71
C THR A 299 12.55 18.02 -13.77
N LEU A 300 11.92 18.81 -14.64
CA LEU A 300 11.19 18.26 -15.79
C LEU A 300 12.12 17.50 -16.71
N GLY A 301 11.67 16.37 -17.18
CA GLY A 301 12.32 15.58 -18.22
C GLY A 301 11.69 15.83 -19.59
N THR A 302 11.46 14.76 -20.34
CA THR A 302 10.86 14.80 -21.68
C THR A 302 9.91 13.61 -21.88
N ASP A 303 9.41 13.43 -23.07
CA ASP A 303 8.60 12.26 -23.46
C ASP A 303 9.37 11.31 -24.39
N ARG A 304 8.82 10.12 -24.63
CA ARG A 304 9.44 9.09 -25.48
C ARG A 304 9.37 9.40 -26.97
N LYS A 305 8.60 10.42 -27.39
CA LYS A 305 8.55 10.89 -28.79
C LYS A 305 9.71 11.83 -29.09
N ASN A 306 10.45 12.27 -28.07
CA ASN A 306 11.63 13.08 -28.22
C ASN A 306 12.71 12.35 -29.04
N PRO A 307 13.32 12.97 -30.07
CA PRO A 307 14.39 12.33 -30.85
C PRO A 307 15.62 11.93 -30.02
N ASP A 308 15.81 12.51 -28.86
CA ASP A 308 16.89 12.16 -27.91
C ASP A 308 16.60 10.88 -27.10
N TYR A 309 15.40 10.29 -27.21
CA TYR A 309 14.93 9.21 -26.34
C TYR A 309 15.93 8.05 -26.20
N PHE A 310 16.44 7.52 -27.32
CA PHE A 310 17.37 6.38 -27.28
C PHE A 310 18.72 6.74 -26.64
N ALA A 311 19.20 7.97 -26.89
CA ALA A 311 20.43 8.47 -26.26
C ALA A 311 20.22 8.69 -24.74
N ILE A 312 19.04 9.12 -24.32
CA ILE A 312 18.64 9.25 -22.92
C ILE A 312 18.64 7.89 -22.22
N GLU A 313 18.09 6.86 -22.84
CA GLU A 313 18.07 5.51 -22.25
C GLU A 313 19.49 4.98 -21.99
N VAL A 314 20.41 5.15 -22.97
CA VAL A 314 21.81 4.75 -22.81
C VAL A 314 22.53 5.60 -21.75
N PHE A 315 22.29 6.91 -21.71
CA PHE A 315 22.82 7.78 -20.68
C PHE A 315 22.33 7.35 -19.30
N ASN A 316 21.02 7.11 -19.14
CA ASN A 316 20.43 6.72 -17.88
C ASN A 316 21.07 5.45 -17.32
N GLU A 317 21.23 4.41 -18.16
CA GLU A 317 21.84 3.15 -17.75
C GLU A 317 23.33 3.34 -17.34
N ALA A 318 24.09 4.13 -18.11
CA ALA A 318 25.49 4.40 -17.82
C ALA A 318 25.70 5.25 -16.57
N PHE A 319 24.86 6.28 -16.36
CA PHE A 319 25.03 7.25 -15.29
C PHE A 319 24.46 6.79 -13.96
N GLY A 320 23.20 6.32 -13.92
CA GLY A 320 22.50 6.00 -12.67
C GLY A 320 21.55 4.80 -12.70
N GLY A 321 21.51 4.01 -13.80
CA GLY A 321 20.51 2.97 -13.99
C GLY A 321 20.82 1.63 -13.33
N GLY A 322 22.07 1.28 -13.12
CA GLY A 322 22.44 -0.04 -12.63
C GLY A 322 23.61 -0.06 -11.64
N PHE A 323 23.97 -1.25 -11.18
CA PHE A 323 25.10 -1.42 -10.26
C PHE A 323 26.46 -1.01 -10.86
N SER A 324 26.60 -1.08 -12.18
CA SER A 324 27.79 -0.66 -12.91
C SER A 324 27.77 0.82 -13.27
N SER A 325 26.70 1.55 -12.99
CA SER A 325 26.55 2.98 -13.30
C SER A 325 27.51 3.85 -12.49
N ARG A 326 27.84 5.01 -13.04
CA ARG A 326 28.79 5.97 -12.44
C ARG A 326 28.41 6.34 -11.02
N LEU A 327 27.16 6.74 -10.78
CA LEU A 327 26.68 7.12 -9.44
C LEU A 327 26.81 5.99 -8.43
N THR A 328 26.47 4.76 -8.82
CA THR A 328 26.59 3.59 -7.93
C THR A 328 28.06 3.28 -7.63
N GLN A 329 28.92 3.33 -8.62
CA GLN A 329 30.33 3.05 -8.45
C GLN A 329 31.04 4.10 -7.60
N ASP A 330 30.74 5.39 -7.75
CA ASP A 330 31.37 6.43 -6.94
C ASP A 330 30.77 6.54 -5.54
N ILE A 331 29.47 6.83 -5.44
CA ILE A 331 28.84 7.19 -4.16
C ILE A 331 28.65 5.97 -3.25
N ARG A 332 28.21 4.83 -3.82
CA ARG A 332 27.97 3.63 -3.03
C ARG A 332 29.21 2.79 -2.84
N THR A 333 29.91 2.42 -3.95
CA THR A 333 30.95 1.41 -3.90
C THR A 333 32.29 1.98 -3.39
N LYS A 334 32.71 3.14 -3.89
CA LYS A 334 33.99 3.73 -3.51
C LYS A 334 33.94 4.52 -2.20
N ARG A 335 32.89 5.39 -2.07
CA ARG A 335 32.77 6.27 -0.90
C ARG A 335 31.97 5.67 0.24
N GLY A 336 31.10 4.67 -0.02
CA GLY A 336 30.26 4.05 1.01
C GLY A 336 29.20 4.97 1.62
N LEU A 337 28.84 6.07 0.93
CA LEU A 337 27.96 7.11 1.45
C LEU A 337 26.47 6.76 1.35
N ALA A 338 26.08 5.88 0.43
CA ALA A 338 24.68 5.55 0.22
C ALA A 338 24.47 4.04 0.02
N TYR A 339 23.41 3.50 0.62
CA TYR A 339 22.98 2.14 0.31
C TYR A 339 22.30 2.05 -1.06
N SER A 340 21.52 3.06 -1.40
CA SER A 340 20.86 3.19 -2.70
C SER A 340 21.15 4.55 -3.28
N VAL A 341 21.60 4.56 -4.53
CA VAL A 341 21.81 5.76 -5.32
C VAL A 341 21.53 5.44 -6.78
N GLY A 342 20.96 6.37 -7.50
CA GLY A 342 20.68 6.22 -8.92
C GLY A 342 19.77 7.31 -9.44
N GLY A 343 19.40 7.20 -10.69
CA GLY A 343 18.50 8.16 -11.35
C GLY A 343 18.79 8.31 -12.82
N GLY A 344 18.08 9.26 -13.45
CA GLY A 344 18.23 9.53 -14.86
C GLY A 344 17.24 10.58 -15.35
N ILE A 345 17.29 10.84 -16.64
CA ILE A 345 16.39 11.75 -17.35
C ILE A 345 15.06 11.02 -17.56
N GLY A 346 13.97 11.58 -17.02
CA GLY A 346 12.65 10.97 -17.09
C GLY A 346 12.02 11.09 -18.47
N THR A 347 11.44 9.99 -18.96
CA THR A 347 10.69 9.92 -20.20
C THR A 347 9.35 9.22 -19.97
N ALA A 348 8.24 9.93 -20.13
CA ALA A 348 6.92 9.32 -20.09
C ALA A 348 6.39 9.07 -21.52
N PHE A 349 5.29 8.35 -21.68
CA PHE A 349 4.76 8.01 -23.00
C PHE A 349 4.23 9.23 -23.77
N ASP A 350 3.46 10.09 -23.11
CA ASP A 350 2.70 11.18 -23.76
C ASP A 350 2.85 12.54 -23.06
N HIS A 351 3.71 12.63 -22.04
CA HIS A 351 3.99 13.85 -21.31
C HIS A 351 5.45 13.88 -20.81
N PRO A 352 5.97 15.03 -20.37
CA PRO A 352 7.31 15.08 -19.78
C PRO A 352 7.41 14.20 -18.53
N GLY A 353 8.35 13.25 -18.50
CA GLY A 353 8.71 12.54 -17.30
C GLY A 353 9.47 13.43 -16.32
N ILE A 354 9.88 12.91 -15.18
CA ILE A 354 10.69 13.62 -14.18
C ILE A 354 12.14 13.17 -14.26
N THR A 355 13.03 14.07 -14.59
CA THR A 355 14.47 13.88 -14.42
C THR A 355 14.74 13.84 -12.92
N ARG A 356 15.29 12.75 -12.44
CA ARG A 356 15.45 12.48 -11.00
C ARG A 356 16.77 11.81 -10.71
N MET A 357 17.53 12.34 -9.71
CA MET A 357 18.56 11.61 -9.00
C MET A 357 18.11 11.39 -7.56
N ALA A 358 18.36 10.21 -7.04
CA ALA A 358 17.88 9.78 -5.73
C ALA A 358 19.02 9.14 -4.95
N LEU A 359 19.12 9.44 -3.67
CA LEU A 359 19.98 8.70 -2.75
C LEU A 359 19.33 8.58 -1.37
N GLY A 360 19.68 7.48 -0.68
CA GLY A 360 19.38 7.26 0.73
C GLY A 360 20.71 7.11 1.49
N THR A 361 20.91 7.92 2.52
CA THR A 361 22.15 7.98 3.28
C THR A 361 21.87 8.08 4.78
N LYS A 362 22.84 7.81 5.63
CA LYS A 362 22.73 8.08 7.06
C LYS A 362 22.61 9.58 7.31
N SER A 363 21.91 9.99 8.37
CA SER A 363 21.78 11.42 8.73
C SER A 363 23.15 12.10 8.83
N GLN A 364 24.12 11.44 9.45
CA GLN A 364 25.49 11.95 9.69
C GLN A 364 26.38 12.05 8.43
N THR A 365 25.89 11.69 7.26
CA THR A 365 26.59 11.80 5.98
C THR A 365 25.76 12.49 4.90
N THR A 366 24.71 13.21 5.30
CA THR A 366 23.72 13.79 4.38
C THR A 366 24.35 14.81 3.44
N VAL A 367 25.04 15.80 3.95
CA VAL A 367 25.64 16.89 3.13
C VAL A 367 26.81 16.37 2.31
N GLU A 368 27.64 15.47 2.87
CA GLU A 368 28.72 14.83 2.14
C GLU A 368 28.20 14.01 0.96
N ALA A 369 27.14 13.20 1.15
CA ALA A 369 26.55 12.41 0.08
C ALA A 369 25.90 13.28 -1.02
N ILE A 370 25.26 14.39 -0.63
CA ILE A 370 24.70 15.36 -1.57
C ILE A 370 25.84 16.01 -2.37
N GLN A 371 26.93 16.41 -1.71
CA GLN A 371 28.09 17.00 -2.39
C GLN A 371 28.67 16.04 -3.42
N ALA A 372 28.85 14.77 -3.05
CA ALA A 372 29.35 13.75 -3.98
C ALA A 372 28.44 13.61 -5.22
N LEU A 373 27.12 13.61 -5.02
CA LEU A 373 26.16 13.56 -6.14
C LEU A 373 26.25 14.80 -7.06
N LEU A 374 26.42 15.97 -6.46
CA LEU A 374 26.58 17.22 -7.22
C LEU A 374 27.92 17.28 -7.96
N ASP A 375 28.99 16.74 -7.34
CA ASP A 375 30.30 16.62 -7.97
C ASP A 375 30.26 15.69 -9.18
N ASP A 376 29.58 14.54 -9.08
CA ASP A 376 29.38 13.61 -10.21
C ASP A 376 28.61 14.26 -11.38
N ILE A 377 27.61 15.11 -11.08
CA ILE A 377 26.88 15.87 -12.09
C ILE A 377 27.79 16.89 -12.77
N ASP A 378 28.57 17.64 -11.99
CA ASP A 378 29.47 18.66 -12.53
C ASP A 378 30.64 18.02 -13.31
N ASP A 379 31.08 16.84 -12.92
CA ASP A 379 32.14 16.08 -13.57
C ASP A 379 31.77 15.56 -14.97
N LEU A 380 30.48 15.38 -15.27
CA LEU A 380 30.01 15.00 -16.61
C LEU A 380 30.51 15.92 -17.72
N LYS A 381 30.77 17.21 -17.42
CA LYS A 381 31.31 18.19 -18.39
C LYS A 381 32.78 17.98 -18.67
N LYS A 382 33.56 17.51 -17.66
CA LYS A 382 35.00 17.30 -17.78
C LYS A 382 35.34 15.89 -18.21
N HIS A 383 34.59 14.95 -17.68
CA HIS A 383 34.72 13.53 -17.94
C HIS A 383 33.36 12.96 -18.42
N PRO A 384 32.99 13.18 -19.69
CA PRO A 384 31.79 12.60 -20.26
C PRO A 384 31.76 11.07 -20.10
N ILE A 385 30.59 10.48 -20.20
CA ILE A 385 30.45 9.01 -20.22
C ILE A 385 31.33 8.45 -21.33
N ASP A 386 32.22 7.53 -20.99
CA ASP A 386 33.22 7.03 -21.91
C ASP A 386 32.68 5.85 -22.78
N ALA A 387 33.50 5.41 -23.73
CA ALA A 387 33.11 4.35 -24.67
C ALA A 387 32.86 3.00 -24.00
N ASP A 388 33.59 2.70 -22.92
CA ASP A 388 33.43 1.45 -22.15
C ASP A 388 32.14 1.49 -21.31
N GLU A 389 31.82 2.61 -20.66
CA GLU A 389 30.57 2.84 -19.95
C GLU A 389 29.36 2.71 -20.89
N ILE A 390 29.45 3.33 -22.07
CA ILE A 390 28.41 3.27 -23.12
C ILE A 390 28.23 1.83 -23.62
N LYS A 391 29.34 1.13 -23.87
CA LYS A 391 29.28 -0.27 -24.30
C LYS A 391 28.57 -1.14 -23.26
N LYS A 392 28.97 -1.01 -21.99
CA LYS A 392 28.32 -1.74 -20.88
C LYS A 392 26.84 -1.40 -20.75
N ALA A 393 26.48 -0.13 -20.87
CA ALA A 393 25.09 0.30 -20.83
C ALA A 393 24.27 -0.28 -21.97
N LYS A 394 24.76 -0.23 -23.19
CA LYS A 394 24.11 -0.84 -24.35
C LYS A 394 23.97 -2.36 -24.19
N ASP A 395 25.04 -3.03 -23.77
CA ASP A 395 25.04 -4.47 -23.53
C ASP A 395 24.01 -4.83 -22.45
N SER A 396 23.92 -4.03 -21.37
CA SER A 396 22.91 -4.18 -20.31
C SER A 396 21.50 -4.04 -20.84
N ILE A 397 21.20 -2.95 -21.56
CA ILE A 397 19.87 -2.68 -22.13
C ILE A 397 19.48 -3.79 -23.11
N LEU A 398 20.34 -4.14 -24.08
CA LEU A 398 20.02 -5.08 -25.13
C LEU A 398 19.91 -6.53 -24.64
N ASN A 399 20.71 -6.91 -23.63
CA ASN A 399 20.66 -8.25 -23.07
C ASN A 399 19.48 -8.40 -22.07
N SER A 400 19.14 -7.35 -21.30
CA SER A 400 17.97 -7.39 -20.41
C SER A 400 16.63 -7.21 -21.13
N PHE A 401 16.66 -6.71 -22.36
CA PHE A 401 15.48 -6.43 -23.16
C PHE A 401 14.55 -7.64 -23.33
N ILE A 402 15.11 -8.86 -23.49
CA ILE A 402 14.33 -10.08 -23.64
C ILE A 402 13.47 -10.39 -22.42
N PHE A 403 13.93 -10.01 -21.21
CA PHE A 403 13.19 -10.24 -19.96
C PHE A 403 11.93 -9.37 -19.82
N ASN A 404 11.82 -8.32 -20.64
CA ASN A 404 10.60 -7.51 -20.72
C ASN A 404 9.54 -8.14 -21.62
N LEU A 405 9.91 -9.21 -22.39
CA LEU A 405 9.09 -9.83 -23.42
C LEU A 405 9.19 -11.36 -23.35
N ASP A 406 9.61 -11.90 -22.21
CA ASP A 406 9.86 -13.32 -21.99
C ASP A 406 8.58 -14.16 -21.81
N SER A 407 7.40 -13.51 -21.77
CA SER A 407 6.11 -14.18 -21.73
C SER A 407 5.12 -13.55 -22.72
N PRO A 408 4.15 -14.33 -23.22
CA PRO A 408 3.07 -13.85 -24.09
C PRO A 408 2.28 -12.69 -23.47
N ASP A 409 2.00 -12.71 -22.16
CA ASP A 409 1.31 -11.62 -21.45
C ASP A 409 2.11 -10.30 -21.47
N LYS A 410 3.43 -10.35 -21.27
CA LYS A 410 4.27 -9.14 -21.35
C LYS A 410 4.25 -8.52 -22.74
N VAL A 411 4.32 -9.35 -23.79
CA VAL A 411 4.22 -8.89 -25.18
C VAL A 411 2.86 -8.24 -25.43
N LEU A 412 1.78 -8.90 -24.99
CA LEU A 412 0.42 -8.39 -25.09
C LEU A 412 0.28 -6.99 -24.43
N ARG A 413 0.73 -6.86 -23.18
CA ARG A 413 0.65 -5.58 -22.45
C ARG A 413 1.46 -4.48 -23.11
N GLU A 414 2.60 -4.79 -23.66
CA GLU A 414 3.44 -3.83 -24.37
C GLU A 414 2.73 -3.33 -25.67
N ARG A 415 2.13 -4.25 -26.44
CA ARG A 415 1.35 -3.87 -27.64
C ARG A 415 0.11 -3.05 -27.30
N MET A 416 -0.57 -3.39 -26.21
CA MET A 416 -1.69 -2.59 -25.68
C MET A 416 -1.23 -1.17 -25.28
N ALA A 417 -0.06 -1.04 -24.65
CA ALA A 417 0.49 0.26 -24.28
C ALA A 417 0.82 1.10 -25.55
N TYR A 418 1.43 0.52 -26.56
CA TYR A 418 1.70 1.23 -27.83
C TYR A 418 0.41 1.70 -28.49
N GLU A 419 -0.61 0.85 -28.59
CA GLU A 419 -1.91 1.23 -29.11
C GLU A 419 -2.56 2.36 -28.28
N PHE A 420 -2.47 2.27 -26.95
CA PHE A 420 -3.05 3.24 -26.03
C PHE A 420 -2.43 4.64 -26.19
N TYR A 421 -1.11 4.73 -26.33
CA TYR A 421 -0.38 6.01 -26.44
C TYR A 421 -0.11 6.44 -27.90
N GLY A 422 -0.59 5.65 -28.87
CA GLY A 422 -0.45 5.95 -30.30
C GLY A 422 0.98 5.80 -30.83
N TYR A 423 1.71 4.81 -30.32
CA TYR A 423 3.01 4.40 -30.84
C TYR A 423 2.86 3.41 -32.00
N PRO A 424 3.79 3.38 -32.95
CA PRO A 424 3.74 2.41 -34.03
C PRO A 424 3.95 0.98 -33.52
N ALA A 425 3.35 0.01 -34.19
CA ALA A 425 3.45 -1.40 -33.79
C ALA A 425 4.89 -1.94 -33.79
N ASP A 426 5.77 -1.38 -34.63
CA ASP A 426 7.20 -1.70 -34.73
C ASP A 426 8.08 -0.86 -33.77
N PHE A 427 7.50 -0.24 -32.73
CA PHE A 427 8.26 0.61 -31.81
C PHE A 427 9.34 -0.18 -31.06
N LEU A 428 9.08 -1.45 -30.79
CA LEU A 428 10.02 -2.35 -30.12
C LEU A 428 11.30 -2.56 -30.96
N GLU A 429 11.14 -2.84 -32.22
CA GLU A 429 12.25 -2.99 -33.17
C GLU A 429 13.00 -1.67 -33.34
N LYS A 430 12.27 -0.56 -33.40
CA LYS A 430 12.84 0.80 -33.45
C LYS A 430 13.63 1.13 -32.19
N TYR A 431 13.14 0.69 -31.01
CA TYR A 431 13.84 0.89 -29.74
C TYR A 431 15.19 0.19 -29.77
N ARG A 432 15.22 -1.11 -30.08
CA ARG A 432 16.45 -1.89 -30.17
C ARG A 432 17.44 -1.27 -31.17
N ALA A 433 16.99 -1.02 -32.40
CA ALA A 433 17.82 -0.43 -33.44
C ALA A 433 18.29 1.00 -33.08
N GLY A 434 17.45 1.74 -32.32
CA GLY A 434 17.80 3.05 -31.81
C GLY A 434 18.93 2.99 -30.79
N ILE A 435 18.84 2.09 -29.80
CA ILE A 435 19.90 1.87 -28.79
C ILE A 435 21.22 1.47 -29.45
N GLU A 436 21.19 0.54 -30.42
CA GLU A 436 22.39 0.08 -31.14
C GLU A 436 23.14 1.23 -31.82
N LYS A 437 22.42 2.22 -32.36
CA LYS A 437 22.97 3.36 -33.12
C LYS A 437 23.49 4.51 -32.25
N VAL A 438 23.15 4.59 -30.97
CA VAL A 438 23.57 5.69 -30.10
C VAL A 438 25.11 5.80 -30.06
N THR A 439 25.61 6.99 -30.27
CA THR A 439 27.04 7.30 -30.24
C THR A 439 27.45 7.99 -28.91
N GLN A 440 28.74 8.06 -28.64
CA GLN A 440 29.26 8.80 -27.49
C GLN A 440 28.90 10.31 -27.55
N ALA A 441 28.90 10.87 -28.75
CA ALA A 441 28.49 12.27 -28.95
C ALA A 441 27.01 12.50 -28.61
N ASP A 442 26.14 11.52 -28.89
CA ASP A 442 24.71 11.61 -28.52
C ASP A 442 24.54 11.58 -27.02
N VAL A 443 25.26 10.68 -26.32
CA VAL A 443 25.23 10.58 -24.86
C VAL A 443 25.76 11.85 -24.20
N ALA A 444 26.87 12.40 -24.68
CA ALA A 444 27.41 13.67 -24.17
C ALA A 444 26.43 14.83 -24.37
N ARG A 445 25.82 14.92 -25.54
CA ARG A 445 24.83 15.95 -25.88
C ARG A 445 23.60 15.89 -24.97
N VAL A 446 23.05 14.71 -24.69
CA VAL A 446 21.89 14.60 -23.79
C VAL A 446 22.26 14.87 -22.34
N ALA A 447 23.45 14.47 -21.89
CA ALA A 447 23.96 14.83 -20.57
C ALA A 447 24.02 16.37 -20.40
N GLU A 448 24.63 17.07 -21.35
CA GLU A 448 24.76 18.54 -21.33
C GLU A 448 23.40 19.23 -21.38
N LYS A 449 22.47 18.72 -22.21
CA LYS A 449 21.15 19.33 -22.42
C LYS A 449 20.22 19.17 -21.22
N TYR A 450 20.21 18.01 -20.57
CA TYR A 450 19.19 17.67 -19.57
C TYR A 450 19.73 17.63 -18.14
N ILE A 451 21.04 17.44 -17.92
CA ILE A 451 21.64 17.37 -16.58
C ILE A 451 22.35 18.68 -16.28
N GLN A 452 21.57 19.69 -15.87
CA GLN A 452 22.06 21.01 -15.52
C GLN A 452 21.80 21.27 -14.05
N ARG A 453 22.88 21.32 -13.24
CA ARG A 453 22.81 21.45 -11.77
C ARG A 453 21.91 22.60 -11.29
N ASP A 454 21.99 23.74 -11.97
CA ASP A 454 21.24 24.95 -11.64
C ASP A 454 19.74 24.89 -11.93
N LYS A 455 19.26 23.82 -12.58
CA LYS A 455 17.84 23.61 -12.89
C LYS A 455 17.15 22.65 -11.94
N PHE A 456 17.87 22.02 -11.03
CA PHE A 456 17.28 21.05 -10.11
C PHE A 456 16.73 21.69 -8.83
N ALA A 457 15.57 21.21 -8.40
CA ALA A 457 15.15 21.31 -7.03
C ALA A 457 15.75 20.14 -6.24
N LEU A 458 16.53 20.43 -5.20
CA LEU A 458 17.10 19.46 -4.28
C LEU A 458 16.20 19.39 -3.05
N LEU A 459 15.57 18.24 -2.83
CA LEU A 459 14.72 17.95 -1.68
C LEU A 459 15.40 16.97 -0.74
N VAL A 460 15.41 17.30 0.54
CA VAL A 460 15.85 16.41 1.62
C VAL A 460 14.71 16.17 2.58
N VAL A 461 14.49 14.91 2.94
CA VAL A 461 13.63 14.51 4.06
C VAL A 461 14.50 13.82 5.08
N GLY A 462 14.64 14.39 6.28
CA GLY A 462 15.54 13.87 7.30
C GLY A 462 15.55 14.72 8.57
N ASN A 463 16.39 14.30 9.54
CA ASN A 463 16.59 15.00 10.80
C ASN A 463 17.79 15.98 10.69
N PRO A 464 17.55 17.30 10.52
CA PRO A 464 18.61 18.27 10.33
C PRO A 464 19.53 18.43 11.55
N ALA A 465 19.09 18.03 12.73
CA ALA A 465 19.92 18.08 13.94
C ALA A 465 21.07 17.04 13.92
N GLU A 466 20.94 16.01 13.11
CA GLU A 466 21.93 14.92 12.95
C GLU A 466 22.78 15.05 11.68
N PHE A 467 22.59 16.08 10.85
CA PHE A 467 23.39 16.23 9.64
C PHE A 467 24.85 16.54 9.95
N ASP A 468 25.75 16.03 9.13
CA ASP A 468 27.21 16.29 9.19
C ASP A 468 27.53 17.78 9.05
N LYS A 469 26.73 18.51 8.26
CA LYS A 469 26.79 19.97 8.08
C LYS A 469 25.38 20.51 7.84
N PRO A 470 25.14 21.81 8.08
CA PRO A 470 23.86 22.42 7.72
C PRO A 470 23.62 22.35 6.22
N LEU A 471 22.38 22.05 5.80
CA LEU A 471 22.00 22.02 4.39
C LEU A 471 22.19 23.40 3.70
N SER A 472 22.17 24.49 4.49
CA SER A 472 22.48 25.85 4.04
C SER A 472 23.90 26.04 3.47
N THR A 473 24.79 25.05 3.62
CA THR A 473 26.08 24.98 2.95
C THR A 473 25.94 25.11 1.41
N PHE A 474 24.83 24.65 0.85
CA PHE A 474 24.56 24.74 -0.57
C PHE A 474 23.85 26.05 -0.99
N GLY A 475 23.22 26.74 -0.06
CA GLY A 475 22.47 27.97 -0.32
C GLY A 475 21.25 28.15 0.61
N SER A 476 20.37 29.08 0.26
CA SER A 476 19.15 29.29 1.04
C SER A 476 18.22 28.07 0.99
N VAL A 477 17.80 27.61 2.17
CA VAL A 477 16.92 26.42 2.32
C VAL A 477 15.49 26.88 2.55
N THR A 478 14.56 26.27 1.85
CA THR A 478 13.11 26.46 2.04
C THR A 478 12.57 25.26 2.80
N ASP A 479 11.99 25.48 3.97
CA ASP A 479 11.26 24.45 4.69
C ASP A 479 9.96 24.11 3.95
N VAL A 480 9.69 22.82 3.78
CA VAL A 480 8.49 22.29 3.14
C VAL A 480 7.52 21.85 4.22
N ASP A 481 6.37 22.51 4.27
CA ASP A 481 5.28 22.12 5.16
C ASP A 481 4.56 20.89 4.59
N ILE A 482 4.52 19.82 5.36
CA ILE A 482 3.82 18.57 5.05
C ILE A 482 2.59 18.36 5.94
N THR A 483 2.14 19.38 6.63
CA THR A 483 0.92 19.32 7.46
C THR A 483 -0.24 18.81 6.62
N ILE A 484 -0.89 17.75 7.09
CA ILE A 484 -2.08 17.21 6.45
C ILE A 484 -3.23 18.18 6.77
N PRO A 485 -3.87 18.79 5.76
CA PRO A 485 -5.03 19.63 6.00
C PRO A 485 -6.10 18.88 6.77
N GLY A 486 -6.70 19.51 7.78
CA GLY A 486 -7.59 18.87 8.75
C GLY A 486 -8.63 17.96 8.12
N ALA A 487 -8.89 16.84 8.79
CA ALA A 487 -10.01 15.99 8.46
C ALA A 487 -11.28 16.85 8.38
N PRO A 488 -12.18 16.64 7.41
CA PRO A 488 -13.50 17.21 7.48
C PRO A 488 -14.09 16.79 8.84
N PRO A 489 -14.89 17.63 9.49
CA PRO A 489 -15.68 17.14 10.60
C PRO A 489 -16.39 15.88 10.08
N ALA A 490 -16.28 14.79 10.85
CA ALA A 490 -16.82 13.49 10.46
C ALA A 490 -18.18 13.71 9.83
N ALA A 491 -18.34 13.28 8.57
CA ALA A 491 -19.61 13.42 7.87
C ALA A 491 -20.65 12.80 8.80
N SER A 492 -21.61 13.60 9.22
CA SER A 492 -22.76 13.14 9.97
C SER A 492 -23.60 12.24 9.05
N GLY A 493 -23.08 11.04 8.80
CA GLY A 493 -23.95 9.92 8.47
C GLY A 493 -24.85 9.74 9.69
N ASP A 494 -26.11 9.48 9.46
CA ASP A 494 -27.15 9.26 10.44
C ASP A 494 -26.87 7.97 11.28
N SER A 495 -25.70 7.91 11.89
CA SER A 495 -25.30 6.97 12.92
C SER A 495 -25.44 7.76 14.22
N GLY A 496 -26.45 7.45 15.02
CA GLY A 496 -26.87 8.13 16.24
C GLY A 496 -25.86 8.21 17.38
N ALA A 497 -24.56 8.34 17.08
CA ALA A 497 -23.49 8.59 18.02
C ALA A 497 -22.79 9.90 17.62
N THR A 498 -23.36 11.03 18.01
CA THR A 498 -22.75 12.35 17.86
C THR A 498 -21.48 12.42 18.72
N ALA A 499 -20.33 12.70 18.08
CA ALA A 499 -19.13 13.10 18.78
C ALA A 499 -19.46 14.36 19.61
N PHE A 500 -19.39 14.24 20.92
CA PHE A 500 -19.62 15.37 21.82
C PHE A 500 -18.31 16.11 22.09
N ALA A 501 -18.40 17.42 22.31
CA ALA A 501 -17.22 18.20 22.70
C ALA A 501 -16.85 17.85 24.15
N ALA A 502 -15.57 17.54 24.40
CA ALA A 502 -15.08 17.30 25.75
C ALA A 502 -15.36 18.53 26.66
N PRO A 503 -15.92 18.33 27.84
CA PRO A 503 -16.19 19.46 28.73
C PRO A 503 -14.87 20.08 29.21
N THR A 504 -14.82 21.41 29.25
CA THR A 504 -13.65 22.17 29.69
C THR A 504 -13.78 22.67 31.12
N ALA A 505 -14.99 22.62 31.69
CA ALA A 505 -15.28 23.00 33.08
C ALA A 505 -16.44 22.18 33.67
N SER A 506 -16.33 21.84 34.95
CA SER A 506 -17.43 21.17 35.66
C SER A 506 -18.56 22.16 35.99
N ASN A 507 -19.80 21.67 35.91
CA ASN A 507 -20.94 22.39 36.46
C ASN A 507 -21.51 21.67 37.72
N ALA A 508 -22.29 22.40 38.53
CA ALA A 508 -22.82 21.87 39.78
C ALA A 508 -23.71 20.64 39.58
N ALA A 509 -24.53 20.64 38.52
CA ALA A 509 -25.39 19.51 38.17
C ALA A 509 -24.56 18.28 37.73
N GLY A 510 -23.47 18.47 36.97
CA GLY A 510 -22.57 17.39 36.57
C GLY A 510 -21.85 16.76 37.75
N LYS A 511 -21.35 17.55 38.69
CA LYS A 511 -20.75 17.02 39.92
C LYS A 511 -21.75 16.24 40.78
N ALA A 512 -22.98 16.75 40.93
CA ALA A 512 -24.03 16.08 41.67
C ALA A 512 -24.40 14.72 41.00
N LEU A 513 -24.48 14.69 39.66
CA LEU A 513 -24.78 13.49 38.94
C LEU A 513 -23.62 12.45 39.00
N ALA A 514 -22.37 12.90 38.89
CA ALA A 514 -21.19 12.06 39.07
C ALA A 514 -21.13 11.43 40.48
N SER A 515 -21.42 12.24 41.53
CA SER A 515 -21.48 11.73 42.89
C SER A 515 -22.60 10.72 43.09
N LYS A 516 -23.75 10.92 42.44
CA LYS A 516 -24.87 9.95 42.44
C LYS A 516 -24.46 8.63 41.77
N VAL A 517 -23.77 8.66 40.63
CA VAL A 517 -23.24 7.47 39.97
C VAL A 517 -22.25 6.76 40.89
N ALA A 518 -21.30 7.49 41.47
CA ALA A 518 -20.32 6.90 42.40
C ALA A 518 -20.98 6.22 43.60
N ALA A 519 -22.03 6.83 44.18
CA ALA A 519 -22.80 6.21 45.26
C ALA A 519 -23.60 4.97 44.86
N ALA A 520 -24.03 4.90 43.59
CA ALA A 520 -24.69 3.71 43.01
C ALA A 520 -23.70 2.56 42.78
N ILE A 521 -22.39 2.87 42.57
CA ILE A 521 -21.34 1.86 42.36
C ILE A 521 -20.89 1.28 43.70
N ALA A 522 -20.46 2.06 44.67
CA ALA A 522 -20.03 1.57 45.99
C ALA A 522 -19.93 2.71 47.00
N SER A 523 -19.75 2.35 48.28
CA SER A 523 -19.48 3.33 49.33
C SER A 523 -18.15 4.06 49.09
N PRO A 524 -18.01 5.33 49.50
CA PRO A 524 -16.78 6.10 49.33
C PRO A 524 -15.55 5.44 49.94
N ALA A 525 -15.72 4.73 51.07
CA ALA A 525 -14.65 3.99 51.73
C ALA A 525 -14.19 2.75 50.86
N LYS A 526 -15.14 2.07 50.27
CA LYS A 526 -14.85 0.92 49.39
C LYS A 526 -14.15 1.44 48.12
N LEU A 527 -14.66 2.47 47.45
CA LEU A 527 -14.03 3.03 46.24
C LEU A 527 -12.58 3.44 46.53
N LYS A 528 -12.30 4.18 47.61
CA LYS A 528 -10.94 4.58 48.00
C LYS A 528 -9.98 3.42 48.29
N SER A 529 -10.49 2.25 48.64
CA SER A 529 -9.68 1.07 48.93
C SER A 529 -9.25 0.30 47.69
N ILE A 530 -9.78 0.60 46.49
CA ILE A 530 -9.49 -0.11 45.27
C ILE A 530 -8.27 0.52 44.57
N HIS A 531 -7.22 -0.26 44.32
CA HIS A 531 -6.00 0.15 43.65
C HIS A 531 -5.79 -0.55 42.31
N GLY A 532 -6.75 -1.40 41.92
CA GLY A 532 -6.73 -2.12 40.66
C GLY A 532 -7.78 -3.22 40.65
N LEU A 533 -7.95 -3.82 39.49
CA LEU A 533 -8.85 -4.95 39.27
C LEU A 533 -8.26 -6.02 38.35
N GLN A 534 -8.76 -7.22 38.49
CA GLN A 534 -8.55 -8.30 37.56
C GLN A 534 -9.91 -8.89 37.16
N THR A 535 -10.10 -9.15 35.89
CA THR A 535 -11.36 -9.69 35.36
C THR A 535 -11.10 -10.63 34.20
N ASN A 536 -12.01 -11.58 34.02
CA ASN A 536 -12.10 -12.41 32.82
C ASN A 536 -13.33 -11.95 32.01
N LEU A 537 -13.10 -11.66 30.74
CA LEU A 537 -14.11 -11.23 29.79
C LEU A 537 -14.40 -12.38 28.83
N GLN A 538 -15.66 -12.54 28.43
CA GLN A 538 -16.09 -13.51 27.42
C GLN A 538 -16.81 -12.76 26.29
N GLU A 539 -16.28 -12.86 25.09
CA GLU A 539 -16.95 -12.46 23.86
C GLU A 539 -17.65 -13.69 23.26
N GLU A 540 -18.83 -13.52 22.68
CA GLU A 540 -19.59 -14.66 22.13
C GLU A 540 -18.83 -15.33 20.98
N GLY A 541 -18.51 -16.62 21.14
CA GLY A 541 -17.73 -17.39 20.14
C GLY A 541 -16.21 -17.27 20.25
N GLU A 542 -15.68 -16.38 21.09
CA GLU A 542 -14.24 -16.16 21.26
C GLU A 542 -13.68 -16.74 22.58
N PRO A 543 -12.39 -17.04 22.66
CA PRO A 543 -11.75 -17.47 23.91
C PRO A 543 -11.80 -16.35 24.96
N PRO A 544 -11.83 -16.69 26.28
CA PRO A 544 -11.85 -15.68 27.33
C PRO A 544 -10.59 -14.82 27.33
N ILE A 545 -10.77 -13.54 27.63
CA ILE A 545 -9.72 -12.52 27.73
C ILE A 545 -9.53 -12.19 29.21
N ALA A 546 -8.30 -12.33 29.71
CA ALA A 546 -7.96 -11.92 31.06
C ALA A 546 -7.37 -10.51 31.06
N VAL A 547 -7.96 -9.59 31.83
CA VAL A 547 -7.51 -8.20 31.97
C VAL A 547 -7.11 -7.92 33.41
N THR A 548 -5.94 -7.34 33.61
CA THR A 548 -5.48 -6.83 34.92
C THR A 548 -5.15 -5.36 34.80
N ILE A 549 -5.80 -4.52 35.60
CA ILE A 549 -5.55 -3.09 35.69
C ILE A 549 -4.95 -2.79 37.06
N ALA A 550 -3.81 -2.09 37.07
CA ALA A 550 -3.27 -1.46 38.27
C ALA A 550 -3.32 0.06 38.07
N TYR A 551 -4.22 0.70 38.80
CA TYR A 551 -4.42 2.16 38.71
C TYR A 551 -3.16 2.92 39.12
N PRO A 552 -2.88 4.07 38.51
CA PRO A 552 -3.69 4.75 37.49
C PRO A 552 -3.28 4.45 36.03
N ASN A 553 -2.25 3.61 35.78
CA ASN A 553 -1.58 3.69 34.46
C ASN A 553 -0.90 2.38 34.00
N ARG A 554 -1.34 1.23 34.49
CA ARG A 554 -0.80 -0.08 34.06
C ARG A 554 -1.93 -1.03 33.70
N MET A 555 -1.87 -1.59 32.50
CA MET A 555 -2.82 -2.58 32.00
C MET A 555 -2.07 -3.77 31.39
N HIS A 556 -2.54 -4.96 31.71
CA HIS A 556 -2.06 -6.22 31.17
C HIS A 556 -3.27 -7.02 30.67
N VAL A 557 -3.24 -7.43 29.41
CA VAL A 557 -4.29 -8.21 28.76
C VAL A 557 -3.68 -9.51 28.26
N THR A 558 -4.34 -10.63 28.52
CA THR A 558 -3.97 -11.95 27.98
C THR A 558 -5.14 -12.51 27.18
N VAL A 559 -4.87 -12.88 25.93
CA VAL A 559 -5.83 -13.51 25.02
C VAL A 559 -5.32 -14.92 24.70
N ALA A 560 -6.12 -15.93 24.95
CA ALA A 560 -5.81 -17.30 24.55
C ALA A 560 -5.93 -17.43 23.02
N THR A 561 -4.88 -17.90 22.35
CA THR A 561 -4.89 -18.15 20.90
C THR A 561 -4.49 -19.58 20.58
N PRO A 562 -4.84 -20.16 19.41
CA PRO A 562 -4.44 -21.52 19.04
C PRO A 562 -2.92 -21.77 19.07
N GLY A 563 -2.11 -20.70 18.96
CA GLY A 563 -0.64 -20.76 19.00
C GLY A 563 -0.02 -20.49 20.37
N GLY A 564 -0.83 -20.41 21.44
CA GLY A 564 -0.43 -20.01 22.80
C GLY A 564 -0.91 -18.59 23.14
N ASP A 565 -0.74 -18.19 24.38
CA ASP A 565 -1.24 -16.92 24.87
C ASP A 565 -0.56 -15.72 24.19
N MET A 566 -1.38 -14.77 23.79
CA MET A 566 -0.94 -13.43 23.38
C MET A 566 -1.11 -12.47 24.56
N THR A 567 -0.05 -11.79 24.92
CA THR A 567 -0.03 -10.80 26.00
C THR A 567 0.14 -9.40 25.45
N ILE A 568 -0.67 -8.44 25.91
CA ILE A 568 -0.56 -7.03 25.56
C ILE A 568 -0.41 -6.24 26.86
N VAL A 569 0.60 -5.38 26.93
CA VAL A 569 0.90 -4.58 28.12
C VAL A 569 1.04 -3.12 27.75
N ALA A 570 0.43 -2.24 28.54
CA ALA A 570 0.61 -0.81 28.45
C ALA A 570 0.95 -0.21 29.84
N THR A 571 2.00 0.60 29.88
CA THR A 571 2.43 1.41 31.03
C THR A 571 2.84 2.80 30.53
N LEU A 572 3.06 3.76 31.44
CA LEU A 572 3.62 5.06 31.03
C LEU A 572 4.96 4.91 30.31
N ALA A 573 5.82 4.03 30.82
CA ALA A 573 7.18 3.85 30.29
C ALA A 573 7.24 3.01 29.02
N SER A 574 6.36 2.01 28.86
CA SER A 574 6.43 1.05 27.76
C SER A 574 5.05 0.55 27.34
N GLY A 575 4.95 0.12 26.07
CA GLY A 575 3.83 -0.66 25.58
C GLY A 575 4.36 -1.74 24.64
N PHE A 576 3.93 -2.99 24.82
CA PHE A 576 4.37 -4.11 23.98
C PHE A 576 3.31 -5.19 23.85
N MET A 577 3.45 -5.99 22.82
CA MET A 577 2.71 -7.23 22.60
C MET A 577 3.70 -8.39 22.52
N ALA A 578 3.41 -9.47 23.20
CA ALA A 578 4.19 -10.71 23.19
C ALA A 578 3.31 -11.88 22.75
N ALA A 579 3.71 -12.60 21.72
CA ALA A 579 3.05 -13.79 21.22
C ALA A 579 4.07 -14.76 20.62
N GLN A 580 3.93 -16.06 20.83
CA GLN A 580 4.79 -17.10 20.23
C GLN A 580 6.30 -16.85 20.43
N GLY A 581 6.68 -16.27 21.57
CA GLY A 581 8.08 -15.95 21.90
C GLY A 581 8.65 -14.71 21.22
N GLN A 582 7.87 -14.02 20.38
CA GLN A 582 8.20 -12.71 19.81
C GLN A 582 7.63 -11.58 20.65
N VAL A 583 8.40 -10.50 20.79
CA VAL A 583 7.98 -9.29 21.50
C VAL A 583 8.08 -8.11 20.54
N ARG A 584 6.99 -7.36 20.39
CA ARG A 584 6.90 -6.18 19.53
C ARG A 584 6.40 -4.99 20.35
N ASP A 585 6.94 -3.82 20.10
CA ASP A 585 6.45 -2.58 20.70
C ASP A 585 5.06 -2.25 20.16
N LEU A 586 4.19 -1.73 21.02
CA LEU A 586 2.91 -1.18 20.60
C LEU A 586 3.13 0.17 19.91
N PRO A 587 2.42 0.45 18.81
CA PRO A 587 2.33 1.80 18.26
C PRO A 587 1.89 2.81 19.33
N GLY A 588 2.47 4.01 19.31
CA GLY A 588 2.16 5.07 20.28
C GLY A 588 0.66 5.29 20.50
N PRO A 589 -0.15 5.49 19.45
CA PRO A 589 -1.59 5.70 19.58
C PRO A 589 -2.32 4.52 20.27
N ARG A 590 -1.92 3.28 20.01
CA ARG A 590 -2.54 2.11 20.64
C ARG A 590 -2.18 1.98 22.12
N LYS A 591 -0.93 2.30 22.49
CA LYS A 591 -0.53 2.39 23.90
C LYS A 591 -1.32 3.46 24.62
N GLU A 592 -1.47 4.62 24.01
CA GLU A 592 -2.22 5.75 24.59
C GLU A 592 -3.70 5.39 24.78
N GLU A 593 -4.32 4.72 23.82
CA GLU A 593 -5.70 4.26 23.93
C GLU A 593 -5.89 3.28 25.09
N MET A 594 -5.00 2.34 25.30
CA MET A 594 -5.06 1.44 26.47
C MET A 594 -4.94 2.20 27.79
N LEU A 595 -4.11 3.24 27.84
CA LEU A 595 -4.01 4.09 29.04
C LEU A 595 -5.27 4.97 29.22
N ASN A 596 -5.90 5.40 28.14
CA ASN A 596 -7.17 6.13 28.18
C ASN A 596 -8.33 5.24 28.62
N GLN A 597 -8.32 3.94 28.28
CA GLN A 597 -9.30 2.98 28.81
C GLN A 597 -9.23 2.91 30.35
N ILE A 598 -8.03 2.93 30.95
CA ILE A 598 -7.89 2.97 32.42
C ILE A 598 -8.51 4.24 32.99
N LYS A 599 -8.29 5.42 32.36
CA LYS A 599 -8.85 6.69 32.82
C LYS A 599 -10.38 6.74 32.68
N ARG A 600 -10.93 6.05 31.70
CA ARG A 600 -12.39 5.92 31.45
C ARG A 600 -13.05 4.79 32.26
N ASP A 601 -12.27 4.00 32.97
CA ASP A 601 -12.83 2.96 33.84
C ASP A 601 -13.80 3.52 34.86
N VAL A 602 -14.98 2.90 34.99
CA VAL A 602 -16.09 3.35 35.80
C VAL A 602 -15.71 3.47 37.28
N VAL A 603 -14.94 2.51 37.80
CA VAL A 603 -14.46 2.54 39.21
C VAL A 603 -13.46 3.66 39.39
N TYR A 604 -12.53 3.83 38.43
CA TYR A 604 -11.51 4.87 38.52
C TYR A 604 -12.12 6.27 38.48
N ILE A 605 -13.11 6.51 37.61
CA ILE A 605 -13.85 7.81 37.59
C ILE A 605 -14.61 8.00 38.88
N ALA A 606 -15.32 6.99 39.38
CA ALA A 606 -16.07 7.09 40.64
C ALA A 606 -15.19 7.41 41.87
N GLN A 607 -13.92 7.02 41.84
CA GLN A 607 -12.94 7.37 42.89
C GLN A 607 -12.56 8.87 42.89
N HIS A 608 -12.67 9.54 41.72
CA HIS A 608 -12.11 10.85 41.45
C HIS A 608 -13.17 11.93 41.24
N VAL A 609 -14.40 11.73 41.74
CA VAL A 609 -15.50 12.73 41.59
C VAL A 609 -15.21 14.07 42.25
N ASP A 610 -14.35 14.07 43.26
CA ASP A 610 -13.90 15.29 43.96
C ASP A 610 -12.56 15.84 43.44
N ASP A 611 -11.90 15.16 42.50
CA ASP A 611 -10.61 15.56 41.95
C ASP A 611 -10.79 16.61 40.86
N SER A 612 -10.07 17.71 40.97
CA SER A 612 -10.14 18.84 40.02
C SER A 612 -9.59 18.53 38.64
N SER A 613 -8.80 17.44 38.46
CA SER A 613 -8.32 16.98 37.18
C SER A 613 -9.38 16.22 36.37
N PHE A 614 -10.52 15.89 36.99
CA PHE A 614 -11.70 15.32 36.34
C PHE A 614 -12.78 16.39 36.18
N ILE A 615 -13.32 16.52 34.98
CA ILE A 615 -14.33 17.51 34.64
C ILE A 615 -15.67 16.81 34.43
N PHE A 616 -16.72 17.27 35.07
CA PHE A 616 -18.07 16.69 35.03
C PHE A 616 -19.09 17.76 34.66
N ALA A 617 -19.75 17.66 33.53
CA ALA A 617 -20.76 18.59 33.06
C ALA A 617 -22.06 17.86 32.69
N ALA A 618 -23.15 18.17 33.40
CA ALA A 618 -24.47 17.71 32.98
C ALA A 618 -24.92 18.48 31.73
N ASN A 619 -25.44 17.74 30.72
CA ASN A 619 -25.77 18.27 29.40
C ASN A 619 -27.16 17.81 28.91
N GLY A 620 -28.19 18.03 29.71
CA GLY A 620 -29.58 17.70 29.37
C GLY A 620 -29.95 16.24 29.57
N THR A 621 -30.92 15.77 28.78
CA THR A 621 -31.45 14.41 28.82
C THR A 621 -31.66 13.86 27.43
N GLU A 622 -31.59 12.53 27.28
CA GLU A 622 -31.86 11.83 26.03
C GLU A 622 -32.59 10.51 26.32
N LYS A 623 -33.47 10.07 25.42
CA LYS A 623 -34.18 8.80 25.58
C LYS A 623 -33.27 7.61 25.26
N ILE A 624 -33.14 6.70 26.22
CA ILE A 624 -32.51 5.40 26.05
C ILE A 624 -33.60 4.34 26.32
N GLY A 625 -34.11 3.72 25.28
CA GLY A 625 -35.33 2.92 25.38
C GLY A 625 -36.51 3.78 25.86
N ASP A 626 -37.18 3.37 26.93
CA ASP A 626 -38.30 4.08 27.54
C ASP A 626 -37.87 5.08 28.63
N LEU A 627 -36.59 5.18 28.96
CA LEU A 627 -36.07 6.04 30.03
C LEU A 627 -35.52 7.37 29.49
N ASP A 628 -35.85 8.46 30.14
CA ASP A 628 -35.22 9.78 29.93
C ASP A 628 -33.89 9.81 30.72
N ALA A 629 -32.81 9.37 30.13
CA ALA A 629 -31.50 9.30 30.74
C ALA A 629 -30.87 10.70 30.88
N GLN A 630 -30.24 11.00 32.01
CA GLN A 630 -29.44 12.21 32.18
C GLN A 630 -28.08 12.08 31.50
N ILE A 631 -27.69 13.08 30.74
CA ILE A 631 -26.39 13.12 30.06
C ILE A 631 -25.33 13.73 31.00
N LEU A 632 -24.22 12.99 31.19
CA LEU A 632 -23.05 13.43 31.91
C LEU A 632 -21.83 13.39 30.98
N ASP A 633 -21.36 14.56 30.57
CA ASP A 633 -20.10 14.68 29.83
C ASP A 633 -18.94 14.71 30.81
N ILE A 634 -17.92 13.90 30.54
CA ILE A 634 -16.77 13.68 31.41
C ILE A 634 -15.49 13.94 30.62
N ASN A 635 -14.52 14.63 31.25
CA ASN A 635 -13.15 14.63 30.78
C ASN A 635 -12.27 14.05 31.90
N ALA A 636 -11.90 12.79 31.76
CA ALA A 636 -11.09 12.06 32.73
C ALA A 636 -9.61 12.23 32.38
N GLN A 637 -8.99 13.31 32.86
CA GLN A 637 -7.55 13.61 32.65
C GLN A 637 -7.15 13.58 31.17
N GLY A 638 -7.94 14.20 30.30
CA GLY A 638 -7.71 14.23 28.85
C GLY A 638 -8.31 13.06 28.05
N ALA A 639 -8.98 12.11 28.72
CA ALA A 639 -9.75 11.05 28.10
C ALA A 639 -11.26 11.37 28.18
N PRO A 640 -11.87 11.99 27.15
CA PRO A 640 -13.27 12.35 27.17
C PRO A 640 -14.18 11.14 27.04
N MET A 641 -15.36 11.23 27.70
CA MET A 641 -16.47 10.29 27.54
C MET A 641 -17.80 10.90 27.93
N ARG A 642 -18.89 10.26 27.55
CA ARG A 642 -20.26 10.62 27.90
C ARG A 642 -20.96 9.44 28.53
N TRP A 643 -21.61 9.67 29.68
CA TRP A 643 -22.50 8.70 30.31
C TRP A 643 -23.94 9.12 30.15
N TYR A 644 -24.79 8.14 29.87
CA TYR A 644 -26.23 8.24 29.94
C TYR A 644 -26.68 7.54 31.22
N VAL A 645 -27.17 8.30 32.15
CA VAL A 645 -27.43 7.86 33.54
C VAL A 645 -28.92 7.79 33.82
N ASP A 646 -29.36 6.68 34.37
CA ASP A 646 -30.73 6.57 34.91
C ASP A 646 -30.94 7.51 36.08
N PRO A 647 -31.87 8.48 35.97
CA PRO A 647 -32.08 9.48 36.99
C PRO A 647 -32.63 8.92 38.31
N GLN A 648 -33.15 7.70 38.34
CA GLN A 648 -33.65 7.07 39.57
C GLN A 648 -32.57 6.27 40.30
N SER A 649 -31.94 5.33 39.63
CA SER A 649 -30.98 4.40 40.22
C SER A 649 -29.54 4.97 40.27
N GLY A 650 -29.18 5.94 39.44
CA GLY A 650 -27.82 6.40 39.25
C GLY A 650 -26.94 5.44 38.45
N ARG A 651 -27.52 4.40 37.85
CA ARG A 651 -26.80 3.43 36.99
C ARG A 651 -26.52 4.02 35.62
N ILE A 652 -25.36 3.72 35.07
CA ILE A 652 -24.99 4.06 33.70
C ILE A 652 -25.70 3.09 32.77
N LEU A 653 -26.46 3.61 31.80
CA LEU A 653 -27.15 2.83 30.78
C LEU A 653 -26.32 2.66 29.51
N ARG A 654 -25.58 3.73 29.17
CA ARG A 654 -24.73 3.80 27.97
C ARG A 654 -23.51 4.65 28.22
N GLU A 655 -22.40 4.25 27.63
CA GLU A 655 -21.17 5.01 27.50
C GLU A 655 -20.88 5.33 26.06
N VAL A 656 -20.41 6.54 25.76
CA VAL A 656 -19.94 6.95 24.44
C VAL A 656 -18.60 7.66 24.60
N TYR A 657 -17.60 7.28 23.80
CA TYR A 657 -16.26 7.83 23.91
C TYR A 657 -15.50 7.75 22.57
N PRO A 658 -14.62 8.72 22.29
CA PRO A 658 -13.67 8.61 21.21
C PRO A 658 -12.60 7.57 21.57
N ALA A 659 -12.29 6.68 20.65
CA ALA A 659 -11.28 5.65 20.81
C ALA A 659 -10.41 5.53 19.54
N MET A 660 -9.32 4.76 19.66
CA MET A 660 -8.48 4.42 18.53
C MET A 660 -8.74 2.98 18.13
N GLY A 661 -9.43 2.77 17.01
CA GLY A 661 -9.64 1.45 16.40
C GLY A 661 -8.41 0.94 15.67
N GLN A 662 -8.55 -0.20 15.00
CA GLN A 662 -7.46 -0.78 14.19
C GLN A 662 -7.14 0.10 12.98
N SER A 663 -8.15 0.78 12.43
CA SER A 663 -8.06 1.57 11.19
C SER A 663 -8.03 3.09 11.41
N GLY A 664 -8.08 3.57 12.66
CA GLY A 664 -8.08 5.00 12.97
C GLY A 664 -9.02 5.40 14.11
N PRO A 665 -9.30 6.70 14.30
CA PRO A 665 -10.23 7.19 15.31
C PRO A 665 -11.65 6.67 15.06
N ILE A 666 -12.30 6.20 16.12
CA ILE A 666 -13.68 5.70 16.13
C ILE A 666 -14.46 6.31 17.26
N VAL A 667 -15.79 6.26 17.19
CA VAL A 667 -16.67 6.49 18.32
C VAL A 667 -17.11 5.15 18.88
N GLY A 668 -16.59 4.84 20.07
CA GLY A 668 -17.03 3.68 20.85
C GLY A 668 -18.34 4.00 21.56
N GLN A 669 -19.30 3.08 21.51
CA GLN A 669 -20.50 3.08 22.33
C GLN A 669 -20.60 1.74 23.02
N THR A 670 -20.95 1.75 24.32
CA THR A 670 -21.21 0.53 25.10
C THR A 670 -22.53 0.68 25.82
N ASP A 671 -23.48 -0.17 25.52
CA ASP A 671 -24.76 -0.26 26.24
C ASP A 671 -24.57 -1.24 27.40
N LEU A 672 -24.85 -0.80 28.63
CA LEU A 672 -24.52 -1.47 29.88
C LEU A 672 -25.76 -2.12 30.49
N SER A 673 -25.67 -3.40 30.86
CA SER A 673 -26.77 -4.16 31.43
C SER A 673 -26.32 -5.22 32.44
N ASP A 674 -27.26 -5.92 33.05
CA ASP A 674 -27.02 -7.02 34.00
C ASP A 674 -26.11 -6.60 35.18
N TRP A 675 -26.53 -5.56 35.93
CA TRP A 675 -25.79 -5.02 37.07
C TRP A 675 -25.74 -5.99 38.23
N LYS A 676 -24.52 -6.37 38.65
CA LYS A 676 -24.23 -7.35 39.68
C LYS A 676 -23.34 -6.77 40.78
N ASP A 677 -23.45 -7.28 42.01
CA ASP A 677 -22.54 -6.96 43.11
C ASP A 677 -21.28 -7.83 43.01
N PHE A 678 -20.14 -7.19 42.83
CA PHE A 678 -18.82 -7.81 42.89
C PHE A 678 -18.10 -7.34 44.16
N ASP A 679 -18.18 -8.10 45.25
CA ASP A 679 -17.51 -7.78 46.53
C ASP A 679 -17.81 -6.34 47.02
N GLY A 680 -19.10 -5.96 47.03
CA GLY A 680 -19.58 -4.66 47.49
C GLY A 680 -19.40 -3.53 46.46
N VAL A 681 -19.14 -3.83 45.20
CA VAL A 681 -19.08 -2.87 44.08
C VAL A 681 -20.08 -3.30 43.01
N MET A 682 -21.06 -2.46 42.75
CA MET A 682 -22.12 -2.69 41.77
C MET A 682 -21.64 -2.31 40.37
N LEU A 683 -21.46 -3.26 39.48
CA LEU A 683 -20.99 -3.03 38.10
C LEU A 683 -21.85 -3.78 37.09
N PRO A 684 -21.93 -3.29 35.83
CA PRO A 684 -22.61 -4.02 34.75
C PRO A 684 -21.81 -5.24 34.35
N ALA A 685 -22.47 -6.40 34.25
CA ALA A 685 -21.82 -7.63 33.83
C ALA A 685 -21.88 -7.85 32.30
N LYS A 686 -22.77 -7.12 31.57
CA LYS A 686 -22.90 -7.24 30.12
C LYS A 686 -22.72 -5.89 29.43
N HIS A 687 -21.84 -5.90 28.44
CA HIS A 687 -21.48 -4.76 27.64
C HIS A 687 -21.78 -5.05 26.16
N ALA A 688 -22.79 -4.42 25.58
CA ALA A 688 -23.09 -4.50 24.16
C ALA A 688 -22.35 -3.36 23.44
N ASN A 689 -21.34 -3.72 22.66
CA ASN A 689 -20.40 -2.78 22.07
C ASN A 689 -20.80 -2.41 20.65
N LYS A 690 -20.60 -1.13 20.29
CA LYS A 690 -20.70 -0.60 18.94
C LYS A 690 -19.49 0.24 18.62
N GLN A 691 -19.07 0.23 17.37
CA GLN A 691 -18.06 1.14 16.82
C GLN A 691 -18.68 1.89 15.64
N ASP A 692 -18.67 3.20 15.69
CA ASP A 692 -19.29 4.07 14.68
C ASP A 692 -20.76 3.65 14.34
N GLY A 693 -21.52 3.27 15.39
CA GLY A 693 -22.92 2.82 15.29
C GLY A 693 -23.12 1.38 14.84
N LYS A 694 -22.06 0.65 14.44
CA LYS A 694 -22.16 -0.78 14.06
C LYS A 694 -21.92 -1.67 15.27
N ASP A 695 -22.75 -2.71 15.42
CA ASP A 695 -22.56 -3.70 16.49
C ASP A 695 -21.23 -4.45 16.29
N THR A 696 -20.45 -4.54 17.37
CA THR A 696 -19.17 -5.26 17.40
C THR A 696 -19.14 -6.41 18.39
N GLY A 697 -20.29 -6.80 18.94
CA GLY A 697 -20.44 -7.95 19.82
C GLY A 697 -20.79 -7.57 21.24
N MET A 698 -21.09 -8.61 22.02
CA MET A 698 -21.38 -8.50 23.45
C MET A 698 -20.26 -9.13 24.26
N VAL A 699 -19.78 -8.39 25.25
CA VAL A 699 -18.79 -8.85 26.22
C VAL A 699 -19.46 -9.08 27.55
N GLU A 700 -19.24 -10.25 28.16
CA GLU A 700 -19.69 -10.57 29.51
C GLU A 700 -18.51 -10.63 30.47
N PHE A 701 -18.62 -9.92 31.60
CA PHE A 701 -17.67 -10.00 32.69
C PHE A 701 -18.01 -11.22 33.56
N LEU A 702 -17.14 -12.23 33.55
CA LEU A 702 -17.37 -13.49 34.23
C LEU A 702 -17.08 -13.38 35.75
N ASP A 703 -16.03 -12.65 36.08
CA ASP A 703 -15.63 -12.36 37.44
C ASP A 703 -14.89 -11.04 37.54
N ILE A 704 -14.94 -10.35 38.66
CA ILE A 704 -14.15 -9.15 38.93
C ILE A 704 -13.56 -9.29 40.34
N LYS A 705 -12.22 -9.21 40.43
CA LYS A 705 -11.48 -9.25 41.69
C LYS A 705 -10.79 -7.89 41.89
N PHE A 706 -11.07 -7.24 43.01
CA PHE A 706 -10.41 -5.96 43.34
C PHE A 706 -9.12 -6.20 44.11
N ASN A 707 -8.15 -5.34 43.91
CA ASN A 707 -6.83 -5.34 44.53
C ASN A 707 -6.10 -6.68 44.35
N PRO A 708 -6.00 -7.23 43.14
CA PRO A 708 -5.25 -8.45 42.93
C PRO A 708 -3.79 -8.26 43.35
N ARG A 709 -3.16 -9.29 43.86
CA ARG A 709 -1.72 -9.27 44.18
C ARG A 709 -0.94 -9.29 42.89
N VAL A 710 -0.53 -8.10 42.42
CA VAL A 710 0.16 -7.95 41.12
C VAL A 710 1.64 -7.69 41.34
N GLU A 711 2.49 -8.52 40.78
CA GLU A 711 3.95 -8.32 40.78
C GLU A 711 4.37 -7.43 39.63
N ASP A 712 5.35 -6.55 39.84
CA ASP A 712 5.86 -5.63 38.78
C ASP A 712 6.35 -6.35 37.53
N LYS A 713 6.82 -7.61 37.67
CA LYS A 713 7.22 -8.44 36.51
C LYS A 713 6.10 -8.68 35.50
N LEU A 714 4.81 -8.60 35.93
CA LEU A 714 3.66 -8.77 35.03
C LEU A 714 3.64 -7.69 33.95
N PHE A 715 4.15 -6.51 34.24
CA PHE A 715 4.20 -5.36 33.32
C PHE A 715 5.58 -5.14 32.70
N ALA A 716 6.55 -5.99 33.02
CA ALA A 716 7.90 -5.87 32.48
C ALA A 716 8.01 -6.46 31.08
N LYS A 717 8.65 -5.74 30.18
CA LYS A 717 8.93 -6.23 28.81
C LYS A 717 9.88 -7.43 28.92
N PRO A 718 9.53 -8.62 28.38
CA PRO A 718 10.42 -9.76 28.37
C PRO A 718 11.73 -9.46 27.65
N ALA A 719 12.84 -9.96 28.18
CA ALA A 719 14.13 -9.87 27.49
C ALA A 719 14.05 -10.65 26.15
N PRO A 720 14.65 -10.16 25.06
CA PRO A 720 14.73 -10.92 23.81
C PRO A 720 15.38 -12.28 24.10
N LYS A 721 14.78 -13.38 23.68
CA LYS A 721 15.46 -14.67 23.70
C LYS A 721 16.66 -14.56 22.77
N ALA A 722 17.86 -14.81 23.30
CA ALA A 722 19.06 -14.95 22.48
C ALA A 722 18.78 -16.06 21.44
N GLN A 723 18.90 -15.71 20.16
CA GLN A 723 18.82 -16.65 19.04
C GLN A 723 20.04 -17.54 19.03
#